data_472f336e865333782078faee44f60c10
#
_entry.id   472f336e865333782078faee44f60c10
#
_cell.length_a   1.000
_cell.length_b   1.000
_cell.length_c   1.000
_cell.angle_alpha   90.00
_cell.angle_beta   90.00
_cell.angle_gamma   90.00
#
_symmetry.space_group_name_H-M   'P 1'
#
loop_
_entity.id
_entity.type
_entity.pdbx_description
1 polymer ?
#
loop_
_entity_poly.entity_id
_entity_poly.type
_entity_poly.pdbx_seq_one_letter_code
_entity_poly.pdbx_strand_id
1 'polypeptide(L)'
;MNMKSYYYLSLMLCALSAGVSAQEITKSMDTENERTLSADSIITQDKQLDSLYQSLPEVMITGQRPIVKAEQGKLVYDLPRLIGNLPVDNAYDAVKELPGVTEMNGGLMLAGQGVTVILDGKVTTMSTEQLYSLLKSIPSSRIEKAEVMYNAPARYQVRGALINITLKQSTGGPSSWQGELYGKYNQKHYEGFNERASLIYNGNKFSADFLYSHNHGRGYSLTDKEAMHSLADGSVHHITTDEMGRSRSHTHSFRVGTDYNIAKDHQLSFVYNGSYSTHHSLMDIYGTQQSNTRSNSTDWLHNGRLDYRTPFGLKAGAELTYYRSPSDQLLHSSMQDEELAFYTEDCQRINRWKFFLAQEHNLGRGWGLNYGAVYTTSIDHSYQYYYDTEKDAGTKAGVSTGIPDNMQSRRREQTLNFYAGFNKSFGDKLSLDASLAVEHYKTPVWNQWDWYPTINLSYMPAPGYVWQLALSSDKDYPDYWAVQDAISYLGGGYSEIHGNPFLKPAQEYQLQLTHILKSKYIFSAWFAHTKDYSTQTLYQSSERLVEIYKHLNFNYQQQAGVQASIPFDIKRWLNSRLTLIGVWHHEKDDDFWDIPFNRNICYGIAVLTNTFTLSKKPDLKLTLTGMARSKATQGIYDLPSSGYVNAALRYGFAKGKAILNLYCNDIFETGQIKPRIRFGTQNVTNDYACFREIGVSFTY
;
A
#
# COMPACT_ATOMS: atom_id res chain seq x y z
N MET A 1 -1.48 -1.85 -22.39
CA MET A 1 -0.56 -2.37 -21.37
C MET A 1 -0.19 -1.25 -20.43
N ASN A 2 -0.46 -1.43 -19.15
CA ASN A 2 -0.25 -0.33 -18.21
C ASN A 2 1.24 -0.24 -17.85
N MET A 3 1.95 0.72 -18.43
CA MET A 3 3.32 1.07 -18.03
C MET A 3 3.47 1.48 -16.55
N LYS A 4 2.36 1.51 -15.79
CA LYS A 4 2.36 1.80 -14.35
C LYS A 4 3.14 0.77 -13.51
N SER A 5 3.27 -0.47 -14.00
CA SER A 5 4.04 -1.51 -13.28
C SER A 5 5.55 -1.22 -13.24
N TYR A 6 6.09 -0.48 -14.21
CA TYR A 6 7.52 -0.18 -14.31
C TYR A 6 7.98 1.02 -13.50
N TYR A 7 7.11 2.01 -13.29
CA TYR A 7 7.41 3.12 -12.39
C TYR A 7 7.52 2.69 -10.93
N TYR A 8 6.94 1.54 -10.56
CA TYR A 8 7.02 1.02 -9.20
C TYR A 8 8.30 0.25 -8.90
N LEU A 9 8.97 -0.33 -9.90
CA LEU A 9 10.27 -0.98 -9.68
C LEU A 9 11.38 0.06 -9.42
N SER A 10 11.26 1.28 -9.99
CA SER A 10 12.24 2.34 -9.86
C SER A 10 12.05 3.25 -8.63
N LEU A 11 10.91 3.17 -7.93
CA LEU A 11 10.60 4.07 -6.82
C LEU A 11 10.91 3.51 -5.42
N MET A 12 11.53 2.34 -5.35
CA MET A 12 11.79 1.69 -4.08
C MET A 12 13.25 1.51 -3.81
N LEU A 13 13.78 2.38 -3.02
CA LEU A 13 14.94 2.14 -2.16
C LEU A 13 15.84 3.36 -2.02
N CYS A 14 15.64 4.03 -0.97
CA CYS A 14 16.54 5.09 -0.60
C CYS A 14 16.72 5.18 0.90
N ALA A 15 17.95 5.11 1.34
CA ALA A 15 18.49 5.93 2.37
C ALA A 15 19.58 5.43 3.28
N LEU A 16 20.59 6.10 3.49
CA LEU A 16 21.22 6.66 4.67
C LEU A 16 22.72 6.87 4.54
N SER A 17 23.16 7.94 5.00
CA SER A 17 24.28 8.05 5.95
C SER A 17 24.58 9.53 6.26
N ALA A 18 24.70 9.91 7.51
CA ALA A 18 25.66 10.89 7.98
C ALA A 18 25.61 10.98 9.50
N GLY A 19 26.71 10.64 10.14
CA GLY A 19 26.97 11.03 11.50
C GLY A 19 27.48 12.46 11.52
N VAL A 20 26.95 13.30 12.40
CA VAL A 20 27.58 14.56 12.80
C VAL A 20 27.39 14.76 14.30
N SER A 21 28.49 15.07 14.91
CA SER A 21 28.73 15.35 16.33
C SER A 21 27.94 16.55 16.88
N ALA A 22 27.50 16.36 18.12
CA ALA A 22 26.89 17.40 18.92
C ALA A 22 27.96 18.38 19.47
N GLN A 23 27.65 19.66 19.52
CA GLN A 23 28.23 20.57 20.49
C GLN A 23 27.15 21.46 21.14
N GLU A 24 27.31 21.59 22.45
CA GLU A 24 26.44 22.26 23.39
C GLU A 24 26.35 23.78 23.17
N ILE A 25 25.20 24.34 23.46
CA ILE A 25 25.12 25.68 24.07
C ILE A 25 24.01 25.72 25.13
N THR A 26 24.42 26.07 26.33
CA THR A 26 23.68 26.20 27.57
C THR A 26 23.19 27.63 27.82
N LYS A 27 22.18 27.71 28.71
CA LYS A 27 21.75 28.87 29.57
C LYS A 27 20.74 29.83 28.94
N SER A 28 19.80 30.39 29.69
CA SER A 28 19.45 30.45 31.10
C SER A 28 18.09 31.13 31.30
N MET A 29 17.40 30.80 32.42
CA MET A 29 16.72 31.68 33.39
C MET A 29 15.68 32.71 32.88
N ASP A 30 14.66 33.09 33.57
CA ASP A 30 14.07 32.83 34.88
C ASP A 30 12.67 33.46 34.99
N THR A 31 11.90 32.92 35.93
CA THR A 31 11.01 33.51 36.96
C THR A 31 9.85 34.45 36.67
N GLU A 32 8.73 34.03 37.30
CA GLU A 32 7.76 34.78 38.15
C GLU A 32 6.80 35.81 37.51
N ASN A 33 5.51 35.74 37.75
CA ASN A 33 4.85 36.16 38.98
C ASN A 33 3.33 35.96 38.99
N GLU A 34 2.85 35.52 40.15
CA GLU A 34 1.46 35.55 40.57
C GLU A 34 0.94 36.97 40.77
N ARG A 35 -0.33 37.22 40.56
CA ARG A 35 -1.11 38.12 41.40
C ARG A 35 -2.59 37.75 41.44
N THR A 36 -2.98 37.41 42.65
CA THR A 36 -4.34 37.33 43.20
C THR A 36 -5.02 38.70 43.24
N LEU A 37 -6.32 38.74 43.08
CA LEU A 37 -7.20 39.72 43.68
C LEU A 37 -8.51 39.03 44.13
N SER A 38 -8.75 39.22 45.41
CA SER A 38 -9.90 38.81 46.19
C SER A 38 -11.13 39.70 45.97
N ALA A 39 -12.32 39.17 46.14
CA ALA A 39 -13.47 39.94 46.59
C ALA A 39 -14.31 39.10 47.54
N ASP A 40 -14.39 39.62 48.74
CA ASP A 40 -15.15 39.15 49.87
C ASP A 40 -16.66 39.35 49.74
N SER A 41 -17.30 38.52 50.53
CA SER A 41 -18.50 38.71 51.34
C SER A 41 -19.86 38.23 50.83
N ILE A 42 -20.45 37.57 51.80
CA ILE A 42 -21.85 37.28 52.16
C ILE A 42 -22.18 35.82 51.94
N ILE A 43 -22.28 35.00 52.96
CA ILE A 43 -23.33 34.76 53.94
C ILE A 43 -22.91 33.66 54.90
N THR A 44 -22.95 33.94 56.16
CA THR A 44 -22.88 33.02 57.27
C THR A 44 -24.24 32.31 57.43
N GLN A 45 -24.25 30.95 57.28
CA GLN A 45 -25.02 29.98 58.00
C GLN A 45 -25.07 28.65 57.25
N ASP A 46 -24.03 27.87 57.43
CA ASP A 46 -24.07 26.40 57.36
C ASP A 46 -22.70 25.79 57.73
N LYS A 47 -22.10 26.30 58.79
CA LYS A 47 -20.79 25.88 59.23
C LYS A 47 -20.73 24.54 59.98
N GLN A 48 -21.76 23.72 59.93
CA GLN A 48 -21.73 22.42 60.61
C GLN A 48 -21.99 21.17 59.73
N LEU A 49 -22.24 21.35 58.42
CA LEU A 49 -22.32 20.23 57.45
C LEU A 49 -21.13 20.13 56.50
N ASP A 50 -20.36 21.23 56.33
CA ASP A 50 -19.21 21.26 55.44
C ASP A 50 -17.93 20.61 56.00
N SER A 51 -17.91 20.23 57.27
CA SER A 51 -16.74 19.55 57.84
C SER A 51 -16.73 18.01 57.58
N LEU A 52 -17.74 17.47 56.89
CA LEU A 52 -17.79 16.04 56.51
C LEU A 52 -17.49 15.81 55.01
N TYR A 53 -17.47 16.87 54.19
CA TYR A 53 -16.94 16.81 52.87
C TYR A 53 -15.54 17.41 52.86
N GLN A 54 -14.56 16.67 53.40
CA GLN A 54 -13.20 16.82 52.93
C GLN A 54 -13.28 16.55 51.42
N SER A 55 -13.18 17.60 50.60
CA SER A 55 -12.96 17.47 49.19
C SER A 55 -11.70 16.61 49.04
N LEU A 56 -11.86 15.33 48.73
CA LEU A 56 -10.77 14.53 48.19
C LEU A 56 -10.21 15.35 47.05
N PRO A 57 -8.91 15.63 47.00
CA PRO A 57 -8.35 16.33 45.87
C PRO A 57 -8.80 15.57 44.64
N GLU A 58 -9.48 16.25 43.74
CA GLU A 58 -9.90 15.73 42.46
C GLU A 58 -8.61 15.24 41.79
N VAL A 59 -8.31 13.96 41.94
CA VAL A 59 -7.22 13.32 41.22
C VAL A 59 -7.72 13.32 39.78
N MET A 60 -7.43 14.40 39.10
CA MET A 60 -7.55 14.46 37.66
C MET A 60 -6.59 13.44 37.12
N ILE A 61 -7.06 12.18 36.98
CA ILE A 61 -6.35 11.16 36.23
C ILE A 61 -6.41 11.65 34.78
N THR A 62 -5.47 12.48 34.39
CA THR A 62 -5.16 12.76 33.00
C THR A 62 -4.52 11.49 32.42
N GLY A 63 -5.29 10.42 32.40
CA GLY A 63 -4.95 9.20 31.67
C GLY A 63 -4.94 9.57 30.21
N GLN A 64 -3.76 9.77 29.64
CA GLN A 64 -3.65 9.86 28.20
C GLN A 64 -4.21 8.54 27.63
N ARG A 65 -5.31 8.61 26.87
CA ARG A 65 -5.83 7.43 26.18
C ARG A 65 -4.69 6.80 25.38
N PRO A 66 -4.43 5.50 25.48
CA PRO A 66 -3.36 4.88 24.72
C PRO A 66 -3.62 5.07 23.22
N ILE A 67 -2.56 5.30 22.44
CA ILE A 67 -2.64 5.43 20.98
C ILE A 67 -3.06 4.10 20.34
N VAL A 68 -2.73 2.98 20.99
CA VAL A 68 -3.09 1.63 20.55
C VAL A 68 -3.79 0.87 21.66
N LYS A 69 -4.83 0.12 21.31
CA LYS A 69 -5.54 -0.84 22.16
C LYS A 69 -5.60 -2.19 21.47
N ALA A 70 -5.52 -3.27 22.24
CA ALA A 70 -5.81 -4.60 21.74
C ALA A 70 -7.29 -4.93 22.03
N GLU A 71 -8.05 -5.30 21.02
CA GLU A 71 -9.44 -5.67 21.13
C GLU A 71 -9.70 -6.92 20.26
N GLN A 72 -10.11 -8.03 20.86
CA GLN A 72 -10.54 -9.24 20.13
C GLN A 72 -9.60 -9.66 18.98
N GLY A 73 -8.28 -9.74 19.25
CA GLY A 73 -7.30 -10.17 18.26
C GLY A 73 -6.85 -9.11 17.26
N LYS A 74 -7.31 -7.88 17.36
CA LYS A 74 -6.91 -6.74 16.55
C LYS A 74 -6.29 -5.62 17.38
N LEU A 75 -5.41 -4.85 16.77
CA LEU A 75 -4.82 -3.63 17.34
C LEU A 75 -5.59 -2.43 16.80
N VAL A 76 -6.26 -1.70 17.68
CA VAL A 76 -7.03 -0.51 17.32
C VAL A 76 -6.18 0.73 17.61
N TYR A 77 -5.80 1.44 16.56
CA TYR A 77 -5.04 2.69 16.62
C TYR A 77 -5.96 3.89 16.52
N ASP A 78 -5.81 4.84 17.45
CA ASP A 78 -6.32 6.21 17.30
C ASP A 78 -5.45 6.91 16.23
N LEU A 79 -5.79 6.72 14.95
CA LEU A 79 -4.97 7.16 13.85
C LEU A 79 -4.86 8.70 13.77
N PRO A 80 -5.94 9.49 13.97
CA PRO A 80 -5.82 10.95 14.03
C PRO A 80 -4.81 11.43 15.06
N ARG A 81 -4.71 10.76 16.18
CA ARG A 81 -3.76 11.11 17.24
C ARG A 81 -2.35 10.65 16.90
N LEU A 82 -2.19 9.50 16.25
CA LEU A 82 -0.90 9.00 15.80
C LEU A 82 -0.28 9.95 14.76
N ILE A 83 -1.07 10.39 13.77
CA ILE A 83 -0.60 11.22 12.66
C ILE A 83 -0.70 12.73 12.89
N GLY A 84 -1.38 13.17 13.95
CA GLY A 84 -1.71 14.59 14.18
C GLY A 84 -0.49 15.54 14.24
N ASN A 85 0.70 15.01 14.41
CA ASN A 85 1.95 15.75 14.40
C ASN A 85 2.77 15.58 13.13
N LEU A 86 2.36 14.66 12.24
CA LEU A 86 3.08 14.29 11.03
C LEU A 86 2.51 15.03 9.81
N PRO A 87 3.29 15.22 8.76
CA PRO A 87 2.85 15.83 7.50
C PRO A 87 2.09 14.83 6.63
N VAL A 88 0.98 14.32 7.14
CA VAL A 88 0.16 13.29 6.50
C VAL A 88 -1.13 13.89 5.96
N ASP A 89 -1.31 13.84 4.66
CA ASP A 89 -2.39 14.51 3.96
C ASP A 89 -3.54 13.58 3.52
N ASN A 90 -3.27 12.27 3.40
CA ASN A 90 -4.22 11.29 2.86
C ASN A 90 -4.19 9.96 3.63
N ALA A 91 -5.16 9.09 3.34
CA ALA A 91 -5.29 7.81 4.05
C ALA A 91 -4.15 6.84 3.75
N TYR A 92 -3.58 6.84 2.54
CA TYR A 92 -2.45 5.98 2.21
C TYR A 92 -1.22 6.32 3.03
N ASP A 93 -0.88 7.60 3.13
CA ASP A 93 0.23 8.07 3.95
C ASP A 93 -0.04 7.84 5.44
N ALA A 94 -1.29 7.98 5.88
CA ALA A 94 -1.67 7.67 7.26
C ALA A 94 -1.44 6.19 7.62
N VAL A 95 -1.72 5.27 6.70
CA VAL A 95 -1.49 3.83 6.90
C VAL A 95 0.01 3.52 7.00
N LYS A 96 0.86 4.17 6.22
CA LYS A 96 2.32 4.01 6.31
C LYS A 96 2.90 4.41 7.68
N GLU A 97 2.21 5.29 8.39
CA GLU A 97 2.63 5.72 9.73
C GLU A 97 2.23 4.75 10.84
N LEU A 98 1.40 3.75 10.54
CA LEU A 98 1.07 2.69 11.50
C LEU A 98 2.33 1.91 11.88
N PRO A 99 2.57 1.67 13.18
CA PRO A 99 3.71 0.90 13.62
C PRO A 99 3.71 -0.52 13.04
N GLY A 100 4.80 -0.89 12.40
CA GLY A 100 4.94 -2.20 11.76
C GLY A 100 4.65 -2.21 10.27
N VAL A 101 4.00 -1.19 9.76
CA VAL A 101 3.75 -1.06 8.31
C VAL A 101 5.00 -0.51 7.63
N THR A 102 5.37 -1.12 6.53
CA THR A 102 6.44 -0.68 5.63
C THR A 102 5.96 -0.72 4.20
N GLU A 103 6.48 0.13 3.36
CA GLU A 103 6.22 0.11 1.92
C GLU A 103 7.38 -0.63 1.25
N MET A 104 7.09 -1.75 0.57
CA MET A 104 8.07 -2.53 -0.17
C MET A 104 7.47 -3.03 -1.49
N ASN A 105 8.23 -2.98 -2.56
CA ASN A 105 7.83 -3.43 -3.90
C ASN A 105 6.50 -2.80 -4.40
N GLY A 106 6.26 -1.52 -4.07
CA GLY A 106 5.01 -0.82 -4.41
C GLY A 106 3.80 -1.25 -3.59
N GLY A 107 3.96 -2.15 -2.61
CA GLY A 107 2.92 -2.64 -1.72
C GLY A 107 3.16 -2.28 -0.26
N LEU A 108 2.10 -2.28 0.52
CA LEU A 108 2.17 -2.17 1.98
C LEU A 108 2.42 -3.56 2.58
N MET A 109 3.39 -3.63 3.47
CA MET A 109 3.78 -4.86 4.16
C MET A 109 3.60 -4.68 5.66
N LEU A 110 3.20 -5.73 6.34
CA LEU A 110 3.13 -5.81 7.80
C LEU A 110 3.79 -7.11 8.27
N ALA A 111 4.92 -6.99 8.98
CA ALA A 111 5.69 -8.14 9.44
C ALA A 111 5.99 -9.16 8.31
N GLY A 112 6.52 -8.68 7.20
CA GLY A 112 6.90 -9.53 6.07
C GLY A 112 5.75 -9.95 5.13
N GLN A 113 4.49 -9.79 5.52
CA GLN A 113 3.32 -10.10 4.67
C GLN A 113 2.83 -8.87 3.89
N GLY A 114 2.31 -9.10 2.69
CA GLY A 114 1.46 -8.14 1.99
C GLY A 114 0.20 -7.80 2.81
N VAL A 115 -0.16 -6.53 2.85
CA VAL A 115 -1.32 -6.05 3.61
C VAL A 115 -2.49 -5.78 2.70
N THR A 116 -3.63 -6.41 2.99
CA THR A 116 -4.91 -5.97 2.44
C THR A 116 -5.44 -4.79 3.25
N VAL A 117 -5.73 -3.68 2.60
CA VAL A 117 -6.40 -2.54 3.24
C VAL A 117 -7.88 -2.57 2.90
N ILE A 118 -8.74 -2.35 3.89
CA ILE A 118 -10.18 -2.24 3.70
C ILE A 118 -10.72 -0.94 4.32
N LEU A 119 -11.83 -0.46 3.83
CA LEU A 119 -12.51 0.74 4.31
C LEU A 119 -13.84 0.36 4.95
N ASP A 120 -14.08 0.84 6.19
CA ASP A 120 -15.33 0.63 6.94
C ASP A 120 -15.74 -0.85 7.05
N GLY A 121 -14.75 -1.75 7.16
CA GLY A 121 -14.97 -3.19 7.18
C GLY A 121 -15.41 -3.81 5.86
N LYS A 122 -15.35 -3.06 4.76
CA LYS A 122 -15.82 -3.48 3.43
C LYS A 122 -14.65 -3.85 2.55
N VAL A 123 -14.54 -5.14 2.19
CA VAL A 123 -13.55 -5.64 1.24
C VAL A 123 -13.98 -5.28 -0.17
N THR A 124 -13.07 -4.73 -0.95
CA THR A 124 -13.33 -4.34 -2.35
C THR A 124 -12.79 -5.36 -3.35
N THR A 125 -13.35 -5.37 -4.57
CA THR A 125 -12.84 -6.11 -5.72
C THR A 125 -11.90 -5.28 -6.60
N MET A 126 -11.58 -4.07 -6.18
CA MET A 126 -10.53 -3.26 -6.83
C MET A 126 -9.16 -3.95 -6.67
N SER A 127 -8.27 -3.74 -7.64
CA SER A 127 -6.88 -4.16 -7.48
C SER A 127 -6.19 -3.35 -6.38
N THR A 128 -5.07 -3.85 -5.88
CA THR A 128 -4.26 -3.16 -4.86
C THR A 128 -3.86 -1.75 -5.31
N GLU A 129 -3.48 -1.58 -6.57
CA GLU A 129 -3.11 -0.27 -7.13
C GLU A 129 -4.29 0.69 -7.19
N GLN A 130 -5.46 0.19 -7.60
CA GLN A 130 -6.71 0.96 -7.64
C GLN A 130 -7.12 1.39 -6.24
N LEU A 131 -7.00 0.48 -5.26
CA LEU A 131 -7.27 0.78 -3.86
C LEU A 131 -6.29 1.82 -3.29
N TYR A 132 -5.00 1.70 -3.60
CA TYR A 132 -4.02 2.70 -3.16
C TYR A 132 -4.25 4.07 -3.81
N SER A 133 -4.69 4.11 -5.07
CA SER A 133 -5.11 5.35 -5.72
C SER A 133 -6.31 5.99 -4.99
N LEU A 134 -7.29 5.16 -4.60
CA LEU A 134 -8.42 5.61 -3.79
C LEU A 134 -7.96 6.13 -2.42
N LEU A 135 -7.09 5.40 -1.70
CA LEU A 135 -6.58 5.83 -0.40
C LEU A 135 -5.82 7.16 -0.47
N LYS A 136 -5.07 7.39 -1.54
CA LYS A 136 -4.39 8.67 -1.80
C LYS A 136 -5.38 9.82 -2.07
N SER A 137 -6.60 9.52 -2.48
CA SER A 137 -7.65 10.51 -2.67
C SER A 137 -8.45 10.82 -1.38
N ILE A 138 -8.41 9.96 -0.37
CA ILE A 138 -9.14 10.15 0.89
C ILE A 138 -8.35 11.03 1.84
N PRO A 139 -8.90 12.16 2.32
CA PRO A 139 -8.23 13.01 3.31
C PRO A 139 -7.92 12.27 4.61
N SER A 140 -6.75 12.52 5.20
CA SER A 140 -6.39 11.97 6.52
C SER A 140 -7.33 12.46 7.63
N SER A 141 -7.89 13.66 7.49
CA SER A 141 -8.89 14.22 8.41
C SER A 141 -10.18 13.40 8.52
N ARG A 142 -10.50 12.62 7.48
CA ARG A 142 -11.67 11.74 7.43
C ARG A 142 -11.53 10.45 8.20
N ILE A 143 -10.32 10.10 8.63
CA ILE A 143 -10.08 8.85 9.33
C ILE A 143 -10.49 9.00 10.79
N GLU A 144 -11.19 8.01 11.33
CA GLU A 144 -11.51 7.89 12.74
C GLU A 144 -10.47 7.01 13.46
N LYS A 145 -10.23 5.81 12.93
CA LYS A 145 -9.30 4.83 13.50
C LYS A 145 -8.78 3.89 12.44
N ALA A 146 -7.71 3.17 12.77
CA ALA A 146 -7.24 2.03 12.01
C ALA A 146 -7.20 0.79 12.89
N GLU A 147 -7.69 -0.33 12.38
CA GLU A 147 -7.61 -1.63 13.02
C GLU A 147 -6.58 -2.48 12.27
N VAL A 148 -5.51 -2.88 12.95
CA VAL A 148 -4.43 -3.69 12.39
C VAL A 148 -4.60 -5.12 12.87
N MET A 149 -4.67 -6.05 11.93
CA MET A 149 -4.75 -7.48 12.16
C MET A 149 -3.60 -8.15 11.40
N TYR A 150 -2.72 -8.80 12.12
CA TYR A 150 -1.63 -9.59 11.50
C TYR A 150 -2.14 -10.85 10.82
N ASN A 151 -3.36 -11.23 11.18
CA ASN A 151 -4.09 -12.30 10.53
C ASN A 151 -5.58 -11.95 10.58
N ALA A 152 -6.19 -11.78 9.44
CA ALA A 152 -7.60 -11.43 9.32
C ALA A 152 -8.47 -12.66 9.64
N PRO A 153 -9.38 -12.59 10.62
CA PRO A 153 -10.41 -13.60 10.76
C PRO A 153 -11.25 -13.74 9.49
N ALA A 154 -11.68 -14.96 9.16
CA ALA A 154 -12.39 -15.24 7.91
C ALA A 154 -13.66 -14.41 7.70
N ARG A 155 -14.30 -13.91 8.78
CA ARG A 155 -15.45 -13.00 8.73
C ARG A 155 -15.18 -11.68 7.97
N TYR A 156 -13.92 -11.27 7.84
CA TYR A 156 -13.54 -10.12 7.01
C TYR A 156 -13.44 -10.46 5.52
N GLN A 157 -13.60 -11.74 5.13
CA GLN A 157 -13.49 -12.19 3.74
C GLN A 157 -12.14 -11.85 3.08
N VAL A 158 -11.11 -11.70 3.90
CA VAL A 158 -9.72 -11.42 3.54
C VAL A 158 -8.85 -12.45 4.25
N ARG A 159 -7.70 -12.75 3.70
CA ARG A 159 -6.68 -13.62 4.29
C ARG A 159 -5.42 -12.82 4.56
N GLY A 160 -4.52 -13.38 5.38
CA GLY A 160 -3.27 -12.74 5.72
C GLY A 160 -3.43 -11.46 6.56
N ALA A 161 -2.50 -10.53 6.42
CA ALA A 161 -2.52 -9.28 7.16
C ALA A 161 -3.57 -8.30 6.63
N LEU A 162 -4.28 -7.63 7.55
CA LEU A 162 -5.37 -6.72 7.24
C LEU A 162 -5.24 -5.41 8.00
N ILE A 163 -5.46 -4.31 7.32
CA ILE A 163 -5.67 -2.99 7.93
C ILE A 163 -7.06 -2.49 7.53
N ASN A 164 -7.93 -2.33 8.54
CA ASN A 164 -9.25 -1.73 8.34
C ASN A 164 -9.23 -0.27 8.76
N ILE A 165 -9.43 0.62 7.81
CA ILE A 165 -9.56 2.06 8.06
C ILE A 165 -11.03 2.37 8.25
N THR A 166 -11.39 2.90 9.41
CA THR A 166 -12.73 3.40 9.68
C THR A 166 -12.76 4.90 9.39
N LEU A 167 -13.67 5.30 8.53
CA LEU A 167 -13.90 6.71 8.22
C LEU A 167 -14.90 7.32 9.20
N LYS A 168 -14.73 8.59 9.47
CA LYS A 168 -15.66 9.36 10.32
C LYS A 168 -17.03 9.42 9.63
N GLN A 169 -17.96 8.68 10.16
CA GLN A 169 -19.38 8.70 9.82
C GLN A 169 -20.16 8.72 11.12
N SER A 170 -21.15 9.56 11.20
CA SER A 170 -21.99 9.66 12.38
C SER A 170 -23.45 9.68 11.96
N THR A 171 -24.10 8.53 12.09
CA THR A 171 -25.57 8.47 12.08
C THR A 171 -26.06 8.49 13.53
N GLY A 172 -27.16 9.22 13.80
CA GLY A 172 -27.79 9.25 15.13
C GLY A 172 -27.58 10.52 15.94
N GLY A 173 -26.81 11.50 15.41
CA GLY A 173 -26.64 12.84 16.00
C GLY A 173 -27.47 13.92 15.30
N PRO A 174 -27.43 15.17 15.77
CA PRO A 174 -28.02 16.31 15.04
C PRO A 174 -27.38 16.43 13.66
N SER A 175 -28.15 16.87 12.67
CA SER A 175 -27.63 17.01 11.30
C SER A 175 -26.46 17.98 11.26
N SER A 176 -25.38 17.54 10.61
CA SER A 176 -24.13 18.30 10.48
C SER A 176 -23.52 18.13 9.11
N TRP A 177 -22.82 19.18 8.67
CA TRP A 177 -22.01 19.17 7.46
C TRP A 177 -20.56 19.41 7.81
N GLN A 178 -19.68 18.66 7.15
CA GLN A 178 -18.24 18.86 7.21
C GLN A 178 -17.68 18.87 5.80
N GLY A 179 -16.78 19.81 5.51
CA GLY A 179 -16.10 19.91 4.22
C GLY A 179 -14.61 20.07 4.41
N GLU A 180 -13.85 19.66 3.42
CA GLU A 180 -12.40 19.89 3.34
C GLU A 180 -12.03 20.27 1.91
N LEU A 181 -11.20 21.28 1.77
CA LEU A 181 -10.51 21.65 0.54
C LEU A 181 -9.02 21.43 0.74
N TYR A 182 -8.40 20.82 -0.26
CA TYR A 182 -6.97 20.50 -0.26
C TYR A 182 -6.34 20.88 -1.59
N GLY A 183 -5.16 21.46 -1.55
CA GLY A 183 -4.32 21.71 -2.72
C GLY A 183 -2.88 21.35 -2.41
N LYS A 184 -2.19 20.70 -3.34
CA LYS A 184 -0.78 20.35 -3.27
C LYS A 184 -0.07 20.70 -4.57
N TYR A 185 1.07 21.32 -4.46
CA TYR A 185 2.06 21.46 -5.50
C TYR A 185 3.33 20.73 -5.10
N ASN A 186 3.94 19.99 -6.02
CA ASN A 186 5.27 19.43 -5.84
C ASN A 186 6.11 19.62 -7.10
N GLN A 187 7.41 19.81 -6.88
CA GLN A 187 8.44 19.88 -7.90
C GLN A 187 9.46 18.77 -7.63
N LYS A 188 9.56 17.84 -8.57
CA LYS A 188 10.63 16.85 -8.64
C LYS A 188 11.59 17.25 -9.75
N HIS A 189 11.61 16.60 -10.90
CA HIS A 189 12.20 17.20 -12.13
C HIS A 189 11.19 18.13 -12.78
N TYR A 190 9.93 17.67 -12.87
CA TYR A 190 8.79 18.45 -13.34
C TYR A 190 7.76 18.65 -12.21
N GLU A 191 6.79 19.51 -12.48
CA GLU A 191 5.71 19.86 -11.57
C GLU A 191 4.64 18.78 -11.48
N GLY A 192 4.02 18.69 -10.30
CA GLY A 192 2.82 17.89 -10.04
C GLY A 192 1.85 18.66 -9.16
N PHE A 193 0.56 18.41 -9.35
CA PHE A 193 -0.54 19.04 -8.62
C PHE A 193 -1.53 17.98 -8.14
N ASN A 194 -2.12 18.21 -6.98
CA ASN A 194 -3.24 17.43 -6.48
C ASN A 194 -4.24 18.36 -5.82
N GLU A 195 -5.46 18.41 -6.34
CA GLU A 195 -6.59 19.14 -5.79
C GLU A 195 -7.64 18.15 -5.30
N ARG A 196 -8.24 18.45 -4.14
CA ARG A 196 -9.24 17.58 -3.54
C ARG A 196 -10.31 18.38 -2.82
N ALA A 197 -11.56 17.95 -2.98
CA ALA A 197 -12.69 18.43 -2.23
C ALA A 197 -13.45 17.26 -1.62
N SER A 198 -13.83 17.35 -0.35
CA SER A 198 -14.69 16.37 0.29
C SER A 198 -15.82 17.05 1.05
N LEU A 199 -16.98 16.40 1.08
CA LEU A 199 -18.16 16.83 1.79
C LEU A 199 -18.80 15.63 2.49
N ILE A 200 -19.16 15.80 3.76
CA ILE A 200 -19.84 14.79 4.57
C ILE A 200 -21.11 15.40 5.12
N TYR A 201 -22.21 14.71 4.95
CA TYR A 201 -23.46 14.95 5.63
C TYR A 201 -23.72 13.85 6.64
N ASN A 202 -23.98 14.22 7.88
CA ASN A 202 -24.41 13.32 8.94
C ASN A 202 -25.82 13.73 9.40
N GLY A 203 -26.75 12.79 9.41
CA GLY A 203 -28.10 12.99 9.88
C GLY A 203 -28.58 11.81 10.73
N ASN A 204 -29.79 11.90 11.27
CA ASN A 204 -30.30 10.91 12.23
C ASN A 204 -30.40 9.48 11.64
N LYS A 205 -30.96 9.36 10.43
CA LYS A 205 -31.15 8.06 9.75
C LYS A 205 -30.30 7.90 8.50
N PHE A 206 -29.75 8.99 7.99
CA PHE A 206 -29.05 9.02 6.72
C PHE A 206 -27.72 9.77 6.86
N SER A 207 -26.65 9.19 6.35
CA SER A 207 -25.39 9.88 6.13
C SER A 207 -24.95 9.71 4.68
N ALA A 208 -24.25 10.70 4.18
CA ALA A 208 -23.67 10.67 2.85
C ALA A 208 -22.28 11.30 2.86
N ASP A 209 -21.41 10.76 2.03
CA ASP A 209 -20.11 11.35 1.75
C ASP A 209 -19.88 11.48 0.24
N PHE A 210 -19.27 12.59 -0.12
CA PHE A 210 -18.81 12.88 -1.46
C PHE A 210 -17.34 13.27 -1.41
N LEU A 211 -16.56 12.75 -2.36
CA LEU A 211 -15.16 13.11 -2.53
C LEU A 211 -14.83 13.20 -4.01
N TYR A 212 -14.14 14.25 -4.37
CA TYR A 212 -13.50 14.42 -5.68
C TYR A 212 -12.04 14.73 -5.50
N SER A 213 -11.18 14.11 -6.32
CA SER A 213 -9.75 14.41 -6.39
C SER A 213 -9.30 14.45 -7.83
N HIS A 214 -8.49 15.46 -8.16
CA HIS A 214 -7.77 15.57 -9.42
C HIS A 214 -6.28 15.56 -9.13
N ASN A 215 -5.55 14.63 -9.74
CA ASN A 215 -4.10 14.52 -9.65
C ASN A 215 -3.52 14.63 -11.06
N HIS A 216 -2.65 15.60 -11.28
CA HIS A 216 -2.06 15.80 -12.58
C HIS A 216 -0.61 16.29 -12.46
N GLY A 217 0.19 16.00 -13.48
CA GLY A 217 1.59 16.40 -13.49
C GLY A 217 2.39 15.78 -14.62
N ARG A 218 3.66 16.14 -14.63
CA ARG A 218 4.65 15.59 -15.54
C ARG A 218 5.64 14.71 -14.78
N GLY A 219 6.06 13.61 -15.42
CA GLY A 219 7.08 12.70 -14.92
C GLY A 219 8.35 12.76 -15.77
N TYR A 220 9.48 12.51 -15.12
CA TYR A 220 10.77 12.35 -15.75
C TYR A 220 11.50 11.16 -15.15
N SER A 221 12.12 10.34 -15.99
CA SER A 221 13.01 9.23 -15.58
C SER A 221 14.28 9.25 -16.41
N LEU A 222 15.38 8.92 -15.78
CA LEU A 222 16.67 8.68 -16.44
C LEU A 222 17.22 7.38 -15.88
N THR A 223 17.64 6.48 -16.77
CA THR A 223 18.21 5.17 -16.43
C THR A 223 19.44 4.93 -17.28
N ASP A 224 20.57 4.68 -16.64
CA ASP A 224 21.76 4.20 -17.31
C ASP A 224 21.75 2.67 -17.19
N LYS A 225 21.77 1.95 -18.30
CA LYS A 225 21.80 0.49 -18.37
C LYS A 225 23.13 0.02 -18.93
N GLU A 226 23.70 -0.96 -18.26
CA GLU A 226 24.88 -1.69 -18.72
C GLU A 226 24.63 -3.20 -18.63
N ALA A 227 24.82 -3.90 -19.73
CA ALA A 227 24.64 -5.34 -19.78
C ALA A 227 25.76 -6.03 -20.58
N MET A 228 26.19 -7.18 -20.07
CA MET A 228 27.04 -8.13 -20.81
C MET A 228 26.15 -9.31 -21.21
N HIS A 229 25.79 -9.38 -22.50
CA HIS A 229 24.88 -10.39 -23.02
C HIS A 229 25.65 -11.48 -23.76
N SER A 230 25.56 -12.71 -23.26
CA SER A 230 26.25 -13.86 -23.82
C SER A 230 25.27 -14.73 -24.63
N LEU A 231 25.62 -15.05 -25.86
CA LEU A 231 24.85 -15.95 -26.72
C LEU A 231 25.43 -17.38 -26.69
N ALA A 232 24.62 -18.35 -27.12
CA ALA A 232 24.99 -19.78 -27.14
C ALA A 232 26.15 -20.10 -28.09
N ASP A 233 26.40 -19.25 -29.09
CA ASP A 233 27.56 -19.35 -29.99
C ASP A 233 28.89 -18.92 -29.34
N GLY A 234 28.86 -18.43 -28.11
CA GLY A 234 30.00 -17.92 -27.36
C GLY A 234 30.27 -16.43 -27.57
N SER A 235 29.52 -15.74 -28.41
CA SER A 235 29.67 -14.29 -28.55
C SER A 235 29.18 -13.56 -27.31
N VAL A 236 29.83 -12.44 -26.97
CA VAL A 236 29.49 -11.58 -25.87
C VAL A 236 29.30 -10.15 -26.37
N HIS A 237 28.12 -9.63 -26.15
CA HIS A 237 27.73 -8.28 -26.56
C HIS A 237 27.70 -7.35 -25.34
N HIS A 238 28.39 -6.23 -25.44
CA HIS A 238 28.33 -5.16 -24.45
C HIS A 238 27.25 -4.17 -24.85
N ILE A 239 26.18 -4.09 -24.05
CA ILE A 239 25.05 -3.22 -24.26
C ILE A 239 25.13 -2.09 -23.26
N THR A 240 25.16 -0.86 -23.76
CA THR A 240 25.17 0.35 -22.93
C THR A 240 24.12 1.30 -23.49
N THR A 241 23.15 1.68 -22.66
CA THR A 241 22.07 2.59 -23.07
C THR A 241 21.75 3.63 -21.98
N ASP A 242 21.47 4.85 -22.44
CA ASP A 242 20.89 5.94 -21.66
C ASP A 242 19.41 6.03 -22.03
N GLU A 243 18.52 5.75 -21.07
CA GLU A 243 17.06 5.71 -21.27
C GLU A 243 16.42 6.94 -20.63
N MET A 244 15.81 7.79 -21.41
CA MET A 244 15.15 9.03 -20.98
C MET A 244 13.64 8.94 -21.15
N GLY A 245 12.90 8.92 -20.05
CA GLY A 245 11.44 8.89 -20.04
C GLY A 245 10.83 10.24 -19.67
N ARG A 246 9.82 10.67 -20.40
CA ARG A 246 8.99 11.84 -20.11
C ARG A 246 7.53 11.42 -20.14
N SER A 247 6.76 11.82 -19.14
CA SER A 247 5.34 11.48 -19.10
C SER A 247 4.47 12.63 -18.62
N ARG A 248 3.18 12.55 -18.97
CA ARG A 248 2.13 13.43 -18.47
C ARG A 248 0.93 12.59 -18.10
N SER A 249 0.38 12.83 -16.92
CA SER A 249 -0.80 12.10 -16.42
C SER A 249 -1.84 13.04 -15.84
N HIS A 250 -3.11 12.68 -16.01
CA HIS A 250 -4.27 13.27 -15.34
C HIS A 250 -5.12 12.15 -14.79
N THR A 251 -5.47 12.25 -13.51
CA THR A 251 -6.32 11.26 -12.84
C THR A 251 -7.41 11.98 -12.06
N HIS A 252 -8.67 11.72 -12.41
CA HIS A 252 -9.85 12.15 -11.68
C HIS A 252 -10.39 10.98 -10.88
N SER A 253 -10.64 11.17 -9.59
CA SER A 253 -11.21 10.15 -8.72
C SER A 253 -12.47 10.68 -8.03
N PHE A 254 -13.49 9.83 -7.95
CA PHE A 254 -14.79 10.14 -7.38
C PHE A 254 -15.17 9.07 -6.36
N ARG A 255 -15.74 9.50 -5.25
CA ARG A 255 -16.36 8.61 -4.28
C ARG A 255 -17.72 9.20 -3.85
N VAL A 256 -18.73 8.35 -3.80
CA VAL A 256 -20.00 8.61 -3.17
C VAL A 256 -20.31 7.46 -2.22
N GLY A 257 -20.49 7.76 -0.95
CA GLY A 257 -20.91 6.79 0.05
C GLY A 257 -22.24 7.23 0.67
N THR A 258 -23.12 6.28 0.96
CA THR A 258 -24.38 6.55 1.67
C THR A 258 -24.67 5.41 2.63
N ASP A 259 -25.11 5.75 3.84
CA ASP A 259 -25.62 4.81 4.81
C ASP A 259 -27.02 5.23 5.24
N TYR A 260 -27.95 4.31 5.21
CA TYR A 260 -29.33 4.51 5.62
C TYR A 260 -29.74 3.52 6.70
N ASN A 261 -30.04 4.02 7.89
CA ASN A 261 -30.56 3.24 9.00
C ASN A 261 -32.10 3.12 8.86
N ILE A 262 -32.57 2.01 8.31
CA ILE A 262 -33.99 1.71 8.11
C ILE A 262 -34.68 1.64 9.46
N ALA A 263 -34.09 0.92 10.42
CA ALA A 263 -34.51 0.76 11.80
C ALA A 263 -33.29 0.54 12.69
N LYS A 264 -33.50 0.32 14.00
CA LYS A 264 -32.40 -0.02 14.90
C LYS A 264 -31.70 -1.30 14.42
N ASP A 265 -30.39 -1.20 14.20
CA ASP A 265 -29.50 -2.28 13.71
C ASP A 265 -29.84 -2.83 12.30
N HIS A 266 -30.75 -2.17 11.56
CA HIS A 266 -31.00 -2.38 10.13
C HIS A 266 -30.31 -1.29 9.33
N GLN A 267 -29.31 -1.61 8.58
CA GLN A 267 -28.55 -0.64 7.78
C GLN A 267 -28.44 -1.10 6.33
N LEU A 268 -28.69 -0.18 5.43
CA LEU A 268 -28.39 -0.30 4.01
C LEU A 268 -27.28 0.67 3.68
N SER A 269 -26.21 0.19 3.05
CA SER A 269 -25.06 1.00 2.66
C SER A 269 -24.82 0.87 1.18
N PHE A 270 -24.59 1.98 0.51
CA PHE A 270 -24.16 2.01 -0.89
C PHE A 270 -22.87 2.82 -1.00
N VAL A 271 -21.90 2.29 -1.74
CA VAL A 271 -20.64 2.99 -2.03
C VAL A 271 -20.36 2.87 -3.53
N TYR A 272 -20.07 4.00 -4.14
CA TYR A 272 -19.55 4.06 -5.50
C TYR A 272 -18.17 4.73 -5.49
N ASN A 273 -17.21 4.12 -6.17
CA ASN A 273 -15.90 4.68 -6.45
C ASN A 273 -15.69 4.66 -7.96
N GLY A 274 -15.24 5.77 -8.50
CA GLY A 274 -14.91 5.89 -9.92
C GLY A 274 -13.56 6.56 -10.11
N SER A 275 -12.83 6.17 -11.15
CA SER A 275 -11.68 6.93 -11.61
C SER A 275 -11.58 6.94 -13.13
N TYR A 276 -11.07 8.05 -13.62
CA TYR A 276 -10.70 8.27 -15.02
C TYR A 276 -9.27 8.78 -15.04
N SER A 277 -8.40 8.11 -15.80
CA SER A 277 -6.98 8.49 -15.89
C SER A 277 -6.53 8.48 -17.33
N THR A 278 -5.77 9.50 -17.74
CA THR A 278 -5.03 9.53 -19.01
C THR A 278 -3.54 9.59 -18.72
N HIS A 279 -2.77 8.88 -19.52
CA HIS A 279 -1.33 8.86 -19.43
C HIS A 279 -0.72 8.92 -20.82
N HIS A 280 0.22 9.83 -21.00
CA HIS A 280 1.03 9.98 -22.21
C HIS A 280 2.49 9.84 -21.82
N SER A 281 3.27 9.06 -22.56
CA SER A 281 4.70 8.93 -22.31
C SER A 281 5.49 8.91 -23.61
N LEU A 282 6.71 9.43 -23.49
CA LEU A 282 7.76 9.38 -24.51
C LEU A 282 8.97 8.76 -23.84
N MET A 283 9.60 7.80 -24.51
CA MET A 283 10.86 7.20 -24.08
C MET A 283 11.85 7.26 -25.23
N ASP A 284 12.98 7.89 -24.98
CA ASP A 284 14.11 7.95 -25.88
C ASP A 284 15.24 7.10 -25.29
N ILE A 285 15.84 6.25 -26.11
CA ILE A 285 16.99 5.41 -25.74
C ILE A 285 18.14 5.72 -26.68
N TYR A 286 19.33 5.93 -26.12
CA TYR A 286 20.56 6.22 -26.83
C TYR A 286 21.66 5.25 -26.44
N GLY A 287 22.60 4.99 -27.33
CA GLY A 287 23.76 4.12 -27.08
C GLY A 287 23.83 2.95 -28.05
N THR A 288 24.07 1.75 -27.55
CA THR A 288 24.13 0.50 -28.35
C THR A 288 22.80 0.19 -29.03
N GLN A 289 21.71 0.59 -28.42
CA GLN A 289 20.36 0.63 -28.98
C GLN A 289 19.94 2.10 -29.15
N GLN A 290 19.28 2.41 -30.27
CA GLN A 290 18.61 3.68 -30.46
C GLN A 290 17.10 3.43 -30.59
N SER A 291 16.30 4.09 -29.75
CA SER A 291 14.85 3.88 -29.78
C SER A 291 14.09 5.15 -29.43
N ASN A 292 12.93 5.31 -30.07
CA ASN A 292 11.93 6.29 -29.70
C ASN A 292 10.59 5.58 -29.55
N THR A 293 9.99 5.68 -28.38
CA THR A 293 8.71 5.06 -28.08
C THR A 293 7.73 6.09 -27.57
N ARG A 294 6.56 6.16 -28.17
CA ARG A 294 5.43 6.97 -27.73
C ARG A 294 4.29 6.08 -27.33
N SER A 295 3.76 6.26 -26.11
CA SER A 295 2.64 5.47 -25.63
C SER A 295 1.56 6.37 -25.02
N ASN A 296 0.30 6.01 -25.26
CA ASN A 296 -0.86 6.66 -24.66
C ASN A 296 -1.73 5.59 -23.99
N SER A 297 -2.31 5.90 -22.85
CA SER A 297 -3.31 5.04 -22.22
C SER A 297 -4.41 5.85 -21.56
N THR A 298 -5.58 5.25 -21.49
CA THR A 298 -6.75 5.80 -20.80
C THR A 298 -7.37 4.70 -19.94
N ASP A 299 -7.53 4.97 -18.63
CA ASP A 299 -8.09 4.01 -17.70
C ASP A 299 -9.44 4.49 -17.18
N TRP A 300 -10.42 3.60 -17.20
CA TRP A 300 -11.74 3.78 -16.60
C TRP A 300 -11.95 2.73 -15.52
N LEU A 301 -12.30 3.16 -14.33
CA LEU A 301 -12.70 2.28 -13.24
C LEU A 301 -14.05 2.72 -12.68
N HIS A 302 -14.97 1.78 -12.56
CA HIS A 302 -16.22 1.93 -11.84
C HIS A 302 -16.36 0.78 -10.86
N ASN A 303 -16.54 1.09 -9.58
CA ASN A 303 -16.78 0.11 -8.53
C ASN A 303 -18.01 0.55 -7.73
N GLY A 304 -19.04 -0.27 -7.74
CA GLY A 304 -20.28 -0.06 -6.99
C GLY A 304 -20.52 -1.21 -6.03
N ARG A 305 -20.85 -0.90 -4.78
CA ARG A 305 -21.09 -1.89 -3.73
C ARG A 305 -22.36 -1.54 -2.94
N LEU A 306 -23.19 -2.56 -2.70
CA LEU A 306 -24.39 -2.51 -1.87
C LEU A 306 -24.24 -3.53 -0.74
N ASP A 307 -24.41 -3.10 0.51
CA ASP A 307 -24.39 -3.91 1.70
C ASP A 307 -25.69 -3.74 2.48
N TYR A 308 -26.24 -4.85 2.97
CA TYR A 308 -27.37 -4.88 3.87
C TYR A 308 -27.04 -5.62 5.15
N ARG A 309 -27.32 -5.01 6.30
CA ARG A 309 -27.09 -5.56 7.63
C ARG A 309 -28.39 -5.63 8.42
N THR A 310 -28.61 -6.76 9.10
CA THR A 310 -29.78 -7.02 9.94
C THR A 310 -29.44 -7.04 11.43
N PRO A 311 -30.44 -6.86 12.34
CA PRO A 311 -30.21 -6.93 13.79
C PRO A 311 -29.80 -8.32 14.30
N PHE A 312 -30.16 -9.38 13.59
CA PHE A 312 -29.83 -10.75 13.98
C PHE A 312 -28.46 -11.21 13.45
N GLY A 313 -27.64 -10.26 12.96
CA GLY A 313 -26.25 -10.52 12.56
C GLY A 313 -26.05 -11.00 11.13
N LEU A 314 -27.11 -11.07 10.30
CA LEU A 314 -26.99 -11.35 8.88
C LEU A 314 -26.45 -10.13 8.13
N LYS A 315 -25.44 -10.35 7.31
CA LYS A 315 -24.88 -9.38 6.36
C LYS A 315 -24.93 -9.98 4.97
N ALA A 316 -25.48 -9.27 4.02
CA ALA A 316 -25.52 -9.65 2.62
C ALA A 316 -25.06 -8.48 1.75
N GLY A 317 -24.44 -8.74 0.63
CA GLY A 317 -24.05 -7.67 -0.27
C GLY A 317 -23.64 -8.15 -1.65
N ALA A 318 -23.57 -7.18 -2.55
CA ALA A 318 -23.14 -7.34 -3.92
C ALA A 318 -22.18 -6.22 -4.31
N GLU A 319 -21.18 -6.54 -5.09
CA GLU A 319 -20.21 -5.58 -5.61
C GLU A 319 -19.95 -5.85 -7.09
N LEU A 320 -19.86 -4.77 -7.86
CA LEU A 320 -19.49 -4.77 -9.27
C LEU A 320 -18.27 -3.92 -9.46
N THR A 321 -17.26 -4.44 -10.15
CA THR A 321 -16.14 -3.66 -10.67
C THR A 321 -16.08 -3.79 -12.19
N TYR A 322 -16.10 -2.66 -12.87
CA TYR A 322 -15.84 -2.52 -14.29
C TYR A 322 -14.54 -1.74 -14.49
N TYR A 323 -13.62 -2.32 -15.24
CA TYR A 323 -12.36 -1.70 -15.62
C TYR A 323 -12.17 -1.79 -17.12
N ARG A 324 -11.71 -0.69 -17.73
CA ARG A 324 -11.33 -0.64 -19.14
C ARG A 324 -10.09 0.21 -19.31
N SER A 325 -9.11 -0.31 -20.05
CA SER A 325 -7.82 0.34 -20.31
C SER A 325 -7.41 0.17 -21.77
N PRO A 326 -7.91 1.00 -22.68
CA PRO A 326 -7.34 1.09 -24.03
C PRO A 326 -5.99 1.80 -23.98
N SER A 327 -5.05 1.32 -24.75
CA SER A 327 -3.74 1.94 -24.95
C SER A 327 -3.21 1.74 -26.35
N ASP A 328 -2.28 2.60 -26.74
CA ASP A 328 -1.55 2.53 -28.00
C ASP A 328 -0.06 2.79 -27.76
N GLN A 329 0.78 2.21 -28.62
CA GLN A 329 2.22 2.42 -28.61
C GLN A 329 2.74 2.52 -30.05
N LEU A 330 3.51 3.56 -30.34
CA LEU A 330 4.33 3.66 -31.52
C LEU A 330 5.79 3.48 -31.10
N LEU A 331 6.46 2.50 -31.69
CA LEU A 331 7.84 2.17 -31.39
C LEU A 331 8.67 2.16 -32.67
N HIS A 332 9.82 2.86 -32.62
CA HIS A 332 10.90 2.76 -33.59
C HIS A 332 12.18 2.45 -32.83
N SER A 333 12.83 1.36 -33.15
CA SER A 333 14.05 0.90 -32.48
C SER A 333 15.03 0.35 -33.49
N SER A 334 16.30 0.69 -33.35
CA SER A 334 17.40 0.09 -34.10
C SER A 334 18.47 -0.38 -33.15
N MET A 335 19.00 -1.58 -33.39
CA MET A 335 20.07 -2.17 -32.62
C MET A 335 20.93 -3.03 -33.56
N GLN A 336 22.23 -2.68 -33.69
CA GLN A 336 23.10 -3.24 -34.72
C GLN A 336 22.49 -3.01 -36.11
N ASP A 337 22.27 -4.06 -36.91
CA ASP A 337 21.68 -3.99 -38.24
C ASP A 337 20.17 -4.35 -38.25
N GLU A 338 19.56 -4.51 -37.06
CA GLU A 338 18.14 -4.85 -36.92
C GLU A 338 17.32 -3.59 -36.66
N GLU A 339 16.25 -3.41 -37.42
CA GLU A 339 15.24 -2.36 -37.22
C GLU A 339 13.91 -2.98 -36.82
N LEU A 340 13.28 -2.40 -35.80
CA LEU A 340 11.94 -2.77 -35.32
C LEU A 340 11.06 -1.52 -35.28
N ALA A 341 10.03 -1.49 -36.13
CA ALA A 341 9.10 -0.38 -36.19
C ALA A 341 7.66 -0.89 -36.28
N PHE A 342 6.82 -0.47 -35.34
CA PHE A 342 5.41 -0.89 -35.32
C PHE A 342 4.55 0.10 -34.54
N TYR A 343 3.24 0.01 -34.80
CA TYR A 343 2.20 0.62 -33.99
C TYR A 343 1.35 -0.50 -33.35
N THR A 344 1.02 -0.37 -32.05
CA THR A 344 0.11 -1.30 -31.37
C THR A 344 -1.14 -0.59 -30.89
N GLU A 345 -2.24 -1.32 -30.92
CA GLU A 345 -3.47 -1.02 -30.20
C GLU A 345 -3.77 -2.15 -29.24
N ASP A 346 -3.95 -1.85 -27.98
CA ASP A 346 -4.35 -2.82 -26.98
C ASP A 346 -5.50 -2.30 -26.11
N CYS A 347 -6.28 -3.21 -25.57
CA CYS A 347 -7.31 -2.89 -24.61
C CYS A 347 -7.55 -4.06 -23.67
N GLN A 348 -7.58 -3.79 -22.39
CA GLN A 348 -8.07 -4.72 -21.38
C GLN A 348 -9.41 -4.25 -20.84
N ARG A 349 -10.39 -5.18 -20.74
CA ARG A 349 -11.70 -4.92 -20.16
C ARG A 349 -12.05 -6.01 -19.16
N ILE A 350 -12.25 -5.65 -17.91
CA ILE A 350 -12.55 -6.56 -16.82
C ILE A 350 -13.94 -6.23 -16.24
N ASN A 351 -14.80 -7.24 -16.14
CA ASN A 351 -16.05 -7.19 -15.40
C ASN A 351 -15.97 -8.19 -14.26
N ARG A 352 -16.07 -7.73 -13.02
CA ARG A 352 -15.96 -8.56 -11.82
C ARG A 352 -17.17 -8.35 -10.91
N TRP A 353 -17.87 -9.43 -10.59
CA TRP A 353 -18.99 -9.49 -9.67
C TRP A 353 -18.62 -10.26 -8.43
N LYS A 354 -19.00 -9.76 -7.28
CA LYS A 354 -18.86 -10.44 -6.00
C LYS A 354 -20.18 -10.40 -5.27
N PHE A 355 -20.59 -11.54 -4.73
CA PHE A 355 -21.76 -11.70 -3.86
C PHE A 355 -21.31 -12.34 -2.57
N PHE A 356 -21.83 -11.90 -1.45
CA PHE A 356 -21.52 -12.50 -0.17
C PHE A 356 -22.73 -12.55 0.76
N LEU A 357 -22.71 -13.58 1.60
CA LEU A 357 -23.65 -13.78 2.70
C LEU A 357 -22.83 -14.20 3.92
N ALA A 358 -23.02 -13.50 5.03
CA ALA A 358 -22.30 -13.73 6.26
C ALA A 358 -23.25 -13.68 7.46
N GLN A 359 -23.06 -14.56 8.42
CA GLN A 359 -23.83 -14.61 9.66
C GLN A 359 -22.91 -14.60 10.86
N GLU A 360 -23.23 -13.79 11.86
CA GLU A 360 -22.54 -13.71 13.12
C GLU A 360 -23.52 -13.98 14.28
N HIS A 361 -23.12 -14.82 15.24
CA HIS A 361 -23.88 -15.13 16.43
C HIS A 361 -23.07 -14.86 17.69
N ASN A 362 -23.68 -14.17 18.65
CA ASN A 362 -23.15 -14.09 20.00
C ASN A 362 -23.85 -15.15 20.85
N LEU A 363 -23.14 -16.20 21.21
CA LEU A 363 -23.68 -17.34 21.97
C LEU A 363 -23.63 -17.13 23.49
N GLY A 364 -23.18 -15.95 23.95
CA GLY A 364 -23.01 -15.65 25.35
C GLY A 364 -21.74 -16.26 25.97
N ARG A 365 -21.47 -15.95 27.23
CA ARG A 365 -20.29 -16.43 27.99
C ARG A 365 -18.95 -16.23 27.23
N GLY A 366 -18.86 -15.20 26.39
CA GLY A 366 -17.67 -14.90 25.59
C GLY A 366 -17.47 -15.78 24.35
N TRP A 367 -18.46 -16.57 23.92
CA TRP A 367 -18.44 -17.32 22.67
C TRP A 367 -19.11 -16.54 21.55
N GLY A 368 -18.48 -16.51 20.39
CA GLY A 368 -19.05 -16.05 19.12
C GLY A 368 -18.82 -17.09 18.04
N LEU A 369 -19.77 -17.18 17.13
CA LEU A 369 -19.71 -18.02 15.92
C LEU A 369 -19.92 -17.14 14.71
N ASN A 370 -19.13 -17.33 13.66
CA ASN A 370 -19.30 -16.67 12.37
C ASN A 370 -19.13 -17.68 11.24
N TYR A 371 -19.93 -17.52 10.18
CA TYR A 371 -19.83 -18.33 8.97
C TYR A 371 -20.41 -17.56 7.77
N GLY A 372 -20.03 -17.98 6.60
CA GLY A 372 -20.51 -17.33 5.39
C GLY A 372 -20.01 -17.97 4.10
N ALA A 373 -20.49 -17.39 3.02
CA ALA A 373 -20.09 -17.75 1.67
C ALA A 373 -19.82 -16.49 0.83
N VAL A 374 -18.84 -16.57 -0.03
CA VAL A 374 -18.49 -15.54 -1.00
C VAL A 374 -18.35 -16.16 -2.37
N TYR A 375 -19.05 -15.63 -3.35
CA TYR A 375 -18.88 -16.00 -4.75
C TYR A 375 -18.37 -14.80 -5.53
N THR A 376 -17.27 -14.98 -6.25
CA THR A 376 -16.73 -13.97 -7.17
C THR A 376 -16.60 -14.57 -8.56
N THR A 377 -17.01 -13.81 -9.57
CA THR A 377 -16.77 -14.16 -10.97
C THR A 377 -16.25 -12.95 -11.71
N SER A 378 -15.25 -13.16 -12.54
CA SER A 378 -14.72 -12.13 -13.42
C SER A 378 -14.58 -12.62 -14.84
N ILE A 379 -14.74 -11.71 -15.77
CA ILE A 379 -14.50 -11.92 -17.19
C ILE A 379 -13.55 -10.82 -17.65
N ASP A 380 -12.39 -11.23 -18.11
CA ASP A 380 -11.42 -10.39 -18.80
C ASP A 380 -11.53 -10.60 -20.31
N HIS A 381 -11.60 -9.50 -21.03
CA HIS A 381 -11.49 -9.44 -22.48
C HIS A 381 -10.31 -8.55 -22.81
N SER A 382 -9.31 -9.11 -23.44
CA SER A 382 -8.11 -8.39 -23.82
C SER A 382 -7.77 -8.64 -25.27
N TYR A 383 -7.25 -7.62 -25.94
CA TYR A 383 -6.67 -7.76 -27.25
C TYR A 383 -5.40 -6.89 -27.37
N GLN A 384 -4.49 -7.29 -28.24
CA GLN A 384 -3.32 -6.55 -28.67
C GLN A 384 -3.11 -6.81 -30.16
N TYR A 385 -3.13 -5.74 -30.95
CA TYR A 385 -2.92 -5.78 -32.39
C TYR A 385 -1.67 -4.99 -32.75
N TYR A 386 -0.87 -5.57 -33.62
CA TYR A 386 0.33 -4.97 -34.17
C TYR A 386 0.10 -4.57 -35.63
N TYR A 387 0.56 -3.37 -35.99
CA TYR A 387 0.50 -2.81 -37.32
C TYR A 387 1.91 -2.40 -37.75
N ASP A 388 2.28 -2.74 -38.98
CA ASP A 388 3.54 -2.33 -39.57
C ASP A 388 3.43 -0.83 -39.94
N THR A 389 4.43 -0.02 -39.53
CA THR A 389 4.45 1.43 -39.80
C THR A 389 4.89 1.78 -41.22
N GLU A 390 5.54 0.86 -41.96
CA GLU A 390 5.98 1.05 -43.33
C GLU A 390 4.88 0.73 -44.36
N LYS A 391 3.83 0.04 -43.97
CA LYS A 391 2.68 -0.27 -44.83
C LYS A 391 1.45 0.46 -44.31
N ASP A 392 0.78 1.18 -45.24
CA ASP A 392 -0.47 1.93 -44.99
C ASP A 392 -1.28 1.52 -43.76
N ALA A 393 -1.68 2.47 -42.95
CA ALA A 393 -2.40 2.36 -41.66
C ALA A 393 -3.73 1.59 -41.72
N GLY A 394 -3.81 0.49 -42.38
CA GLY A 394 -5.00 -0.38 -42.55
C GLY A 394 -4.69 -1.86 -42.74
N THR A 395 -3.43 -2.23 -42.90
CA THR A 395 -3.06 -3.64 -43.08
C THR A 395 -2.51 -4.17 -41.77
N LYS A 396 -3.22 -5.14 -41.16
CA LYS A 396 -2.70 -5.87 -40.01
C LYS A 396 -1.37 -6.51 -40.38
N ALA A 397 -0.34 -6.33 -39.57
CA ALA A 397 0.98 -6.87 -39.82
C ALA A 397 0.90 -8.38 -40.08
N GLY A 398 1.19 -8.75 -41.30
CA GLY A 398 1.42 -10.11 -41.71
C GLY A 398 2.84 -10.17 -42.24
N VAL A 399 3.72 -10.85 -41.48
CA VAL A 399 5.08 -11.23 -41.94
C VAL A 399 6.09 -10.07 -42.09
N SER A 400 6.25 -9.24 -41.05
CA SER A 400 7.52 -8.57 -40.80
C SER A 400 8.30 -9.44 -39.78
N THR A 401 9.52 -9.80 -40.12
CA THR A 401 10.39 -10.56 -39.19
C THR A 401 10.64 -9.72 -37.93
N GLY A 402 10.11 -10.14 -36.78
CA GLY A 402 10.32 -9.52 -35.48
C GLY A 402 9.08 -8.88 -34.79
N ILE A 403 7.96 -8.72 -35.50
CA ILE A 403 6.70 -8.23 -34.92
C ILE A 403 5.92 -9.44 -34.33
N PRO A 404 5.48 -9.38 -33.04
CA PRO A 404 4.70 -10.46 -32.43
C PRO A 404 3.35 -10.66 -33.09
N ASP A 405 2.78 -11.85 -32.91
CA ASP A 405 1.44 -12.16 -33.37
C ASP A 405 0.38 -11.35 -32.62
N ASN A 406 -0.71 -11.06 -33.32
CA ASN A 406 -1.88 -10.42 -32.73
C ASN A 406 -2.51 -11.34 -31.68
N MET A 407 -2.85 -10.78 -30.51
CA MET A 407 -3.45 -11.51 -29.42
C MET A 407 -4.91 -11.09 -29.21
N GLN A 408 -5.77 -12.05 -28.99
CA GLN A 408 -7.12 -11.86 -28.50
C GLN A 408 -7.43 -12.90 -27.43
N SER A 409 -7.81 -12.47 -26.24
CA SER A 409 -8.05 -13.35 -25.10
C SER A 409 -9.39 -13.06 -24.44
N ARG A 410 -10.06 -14.14 -24.03
CA ARG A 410 -11.22 -14.10 -23.14
C ARG A 410 -11.00 -15.06 -22.00
N ARG A 411 -10.74 -14.54 -20.80
CA ARG A 411 -10.50 -15.34 -19.60
C ARG A 411 -11.65 -15.17 -18.62
N ARG A 412 -12.19 -16.29 -18.15
CA ARG A 412 -13.18 -16.31 -17.07
C ARG A 412 -12.58 -16.93 -15.82
N GLU A 413 -12.75 -16.26 -14.70
CA GLU A 413 -12.34 -16.73 -13.38
C GLU A 413 -13.54 -16.79 -12.45
N GLN A 414 -13.53 -17.78 -11.55
CA GLN A 414 -14.57 -17.97 -10.55
C GLN A 414 -13.92 -18.42 -9.24
N THR A 415 -14.33 -17.81 -8.15
CA THR A 415 -13.99 -18.28 -6.80
C THR A 415 -15.25 -18.49 -6.00
N LEU A 416 -15.34 -19.62 -5.33
CA LEU A 416 -16.39 -19.92 -4.36
C LEU A 416 -15.73 -20.23 -3.03
N ASN A 417 -15.95 -19.38 -2.05
CA ASN A 417 -15.32 -19.47 -0.74
C ASN A 417 -16.39 -19.70 0.33
N PHE A 418 -16.22 -20.71 1.15
CA PHE A 418 -16.99 -20.95 2.36
C PHE A 418 -16.08 -20.80 3.56
N TYR A 419 -16.57 -20.15 4.60
CA TYR A 419 -15.81 -20.05 5.84
C TYR A 419 -16.68 -20.29 7.07
N ALA A 420 -16.05 -20.80 8.13
CA ALA A 420 -16.61 -20.90 9.45
C ALA A 420 -15.53 -20.60 10.48
N GLY A 421 -15.90 -19.90 11.54
CA GLY A 421 -14.98 -19.54 12.61
C GLY A 421 -15.70 -19.32 13.92
N PHE A 422 -14.94 -19.40 15.00
CA PHE A 422 -15.39 -19.08 16.34
C PHE A 422 -14.41 -18.16 17.03
N ASN A 423 -14.93 -17.38 17.95
CA ASN A 423 -14.11 -16.64 18.91
C ASN A 423 -14.52 -16.98 20.34
N LYS A 424 -13.55 -16.92 21.23
CA LYS A 424 -13.75 -17.17 22.66
C LYS A 424 -12.93 -16.21 23.49
N SER A 425 -13.60 -15.47 24.37
CA SER A 425 -12.95 -14.69 25.42
C SER A 425 -12.97 -15.45 26.73
N PHE A 426 -11.80 -15.62 27.34
CA PHE A 426 -11.60 -16.22 28.65
C PHE A 426 -11.34 -15.10 29.67
N GLY A 427 -12.43 -14.52 30.19
CA GLY A 427 -12.35 -13.27 30.95
C GLY A 427 -11.83 -12.13 30.12
N ASP A 428 -11.16 -11.16 30.76
CA ASP A 428 -10.63 -9.94 30.12
C ASP A 428 -9.19 -10.09 29.64
N LYS A 429 -8.54 -11.25 29.90
CA LYS A 429 -7.10 -11.40 29.67
C LYS A 429 -6.73 -12.24 28.46
N LEU A 430 -7.56 -13.20 28.07
CA LEU A 430 -7.24 -14.14 27.02
C LEU A 430 -8.38 -14.20 26.00
N SER A 431 -8.06 -14.08 24.72
CA SER A 431 -9.00 -14.27 23.63
C SER A 431 -8.41 -15.16 22.54
N LEU A 432 -9.22 -16.06 22.01
CA LEU A 432 -8.93 -16.94 20.90
C LEU A 432 -9.92 -16.62 19.77
N ASP A 433 -9.43 -16.46 18.55
CA ASP A 433 -10.22 -16.42 17.32
C ASP A 433 -9.63 -17.46 16.36
N ALA A 434 -10.45 -18.40 15.92
CA ALA A 434 -10.02 -19.43 14.99
C ALA A 434 -11.05 -19.58 13.88
N SER A 435 -10.60 -19.71 12.65
CA SER A 435 -11.46 -19.92 11.50
C SER A 435 -10.79 -20.77 10.43
N LEU A 436 -11.64 -21.39 9.61
CA LEU A 436 -11.23 -22.15 8.43
C LEU A 436 -12.03 -21.64 7.25
N ALA A 437 -11.34 -21.29 6.17
CA ALA A 437 -11.94 -21.02 4.87
C ALA A 437 -11.57 -22.14 3.89
N VAL A 438 -12.50 -22.48 3.02
CA VAL A 438 -12.34 -23.46 1.95
C VAL A 438 -12.72 -22.77 0.65
N GLU A 439 -11.85 -22.78 -0.33
CA GLU A 439 -12.04 -22.07 -1.58
C GLU A 439 -11.89 -22.98 -2.77
N HIS A 440 -12.86 -22.91 -3.67
CA HIS A 440 -12.78 -23.44 -5.02
C HIS A 440 -12.36 -22.32 -5.98
N TYR A 441 -11.20 -22.48 -6.62
CA TYR A 441 -10.69 -21.56 -7.64
C TYR A 441 -10.74 -22.23 -9.01
N LYS A 442 -11.40 -21.57 -9.97
CA LYS A 442 -11.58 -22.08 -11.32
C LYS A 442 -11.24 -21.00 -12.36
N THR A 443 -10.35 -21.38 -13.27
CA THR A 443 -9.97 -20.63 -14.49
C THR A 443 -9.96 -21.58 -15.68
N PRO A 444 -9.66 -21.14 -16.91
CA PRO A 444 -9.45 -22.05 -18.04
C PRO A 444 -8.32 -23.07 -17.80
N VAL A 445 -7.32 -22.74 -16.98
CA VAL A 445 -6.12 -23.57 -16.74
C VAL A 445 -6.18 -24.31 -15.40
N TRP A 446 -6.78 -23.70 -14.37
CA TRP A 446 -6.79 -24.22 -13.00
C TRP A 446 -8.20 -24.54 -12.53
N ASN A 447 -8.34 -25.63 -11.76
CA ASN A 447 -9.58 -26.06 -11.14
C ASN A 447 -9.23 -26.82 -9.84
N GLN A 448 -9.18 -26.11 -8.70
CA GLN A 448 -8.66 -26.66 -7.46
C GLN A 448 -9.40 -26.17 -6.23
N TRP A 449 -9.33 -26.95 -5.14
CA TRP A 449 -9.80 -26.63 -3.81
C TRP A 449 -8.62 -26.43 -2.88
N ASP A 450 -8.63 -25.34 -2.11
CA ASP A 450 -7.60 -25.01 -1.14
C ASP A 450 -8.20 -24.67 0.22
N TRP A 451 -7.40 -24.88 1.29
CA TRP A 451 -7.80 -24.72 2.69
C TRP A 451 -6.97 -23.64 3.34
N TYR A 452 -7.65 -22.74 4.09
CA TYR A 452 -7.02 -21.57 4.72
C TYR A 452 -7.37 -21.49 6.19
N PRO A 453 -6.60 -22.18 7.06
CA PRO A 453 -6.74 -22.06 8.51
C PRO A 453 -6.19 -20.72 9.01
N THR A 454 -6.86 -20.12 9.98
CA THR A 454 -6.40 -18.93 10.68
C THR A 454 -6.60 -19.10 12.19
N ILE A 455 -5.61 -18.67 12.97
CA ILE A 455 -5.68 -18.71 14.43
C ILE A 455 -5.07 -17.42 14.97
N ASN A 456 -5.77 -16.75 15.87
CA ASN A 456 -5.28 -15.60 16.62
C ASN A 456 -5.49 -15.86 18.12
N LEU A 457 -4.41 -15.87 18.86
CA LEU A 457 -4.41 -15.96 20.32
C LEU A 457 -3.85 -14.65 20.87
N SER A 458 -4.64 -13.93 21.67
CA SER A 458 -4.23 -12.68 22.31
C SER A 458 -4.29 -12.85 23.83
N TYR A 459 -3.18 -12.54 24.50
CA TYR A 459 -3.06 -12.58 25.95
C TYR A 459 -2.66 -11.21 26.50
N MET A 460 -3.45 -10.68 27.41
CA MET A 460 -3.29 -9.37 28.04
C MET A 460 -3.14 -9.53 29.55
N PRO A 461 -1.92 -9.82 30.06
CA PRO A 461 -1.68 -10.05 31.50
C PRO A 461 -2.00 -8.81 32.34
N ALA A 462 -1.77 -7.61 31.81
CA ALA A 462 -2.03 -6.34 32.47
C ALA A 462 -2.37 -5.26 31.41
N PRO A 463 -3.02 -4.14 31.80
CA PRO A 463 -3.27 -3.01 30.90
C PRO A 463 -1.97 -2.53 30.23
N GLY A 464 -1.99 -2.43 28.91
CA GLY A 464 -0.84 -2.00 28.12
C GLY A 464 0.19 -3.09 27.77
N TYR A 465 -0.04 -4.34 28.17
CA TYR A 465 0.82 -5.48 27.85
C TYR A 465 0.02 -6.50 27.05
N VAL A 466 0.40 -6.74 25.81
CA VAL A 466 -0.28 -7.68 24.92
C VAL A 466 0.72 -8.63 24.29
N TRP A 467 0.42 -9.91 24.34
CA TRP A 467 1.05 -10.95 23.53
C TRP A 467 0.03 -11.43 22.52
N GLN A 468 0.41 -11.48 21.25
CA GLN A 468 -0.43 -11.97 20.18
C GLN A 468 0.34 -13.00 19.36
N LEU A 469 -0.19 -14.21 19.29
CA LEU A 469 0.29 -15.27 18.39
C LEU A 469 -0.73 -15.41 17.27
N ALA A 470 -0.26 -15.32 16.03
CA ALA A 470 -1.09 -15.43 14.84
C ALA A 470 -0.53 -16.52 13.91
N LEU A 471 -1.39 -17.41 13.45
CA LEU A 471 -1.15 -18.29 12.31
C LEU A 471 -2.05 -17.82 11.18
N SER A 472 -1.47 -17.37 10.09
CA SER A 472 -2.17 -16.92 8.89
C SER A 472 -1.91 -17.85 7.71
N SER A 473 -2.86 -17.89 6.81
CA SER A 473 -2.72 -18.49 5.49
C SER A 473 -3.32 -17.56 4.44
N ASP A 474 -2.64 -17.39 3.33
CA ASP A 474 -3.06 -16.49 2.26
C ASP A 474 -2.80 -17.10 0.88
N LYS A 475 -3.39 -16.49 -0.14
CA LYS A 475 -3.23 -16.87 -1.54
C LYS A 475 -3.14 -15.60 -2.39
N ASP A 476 -2.06 -15.47 -3.12
CA ASP A 476 -1.84 -14.38 -4.07
C ASP A 476 -2.13 -14.85 -5.49
N TYR A 477 -3.05 -14.15 -6.16
CA TYR A 477 -3.46 -14.49 -7.51
C TYR A 477 -2.64 -13.69 -8.51
N PRO A 478 -2.20 -14.35 -9.63
CA PRO A 478 -1.49 -13.61 -10.67
C PRO A 478 -2.32 -12.49 -11.27
N ASP A 479 -1.68 -11.39 -11.59
CA ASP A 479 -2.29 -10.27 -12.29
C ASP A 479 -2.80 -10.70 -13.67
N TYR A 480 -3.92 -10.10 -14.12
CA TYR A 480 -4.52 -10.43 -15.41
C TYR A 480 -3.57 -10.21 -16.59
N TRP A 481 -2.74 -9.18 -16.56
CA TRP A 481 -1.76 -8.92 -17.60
C TRP A 481 -0.62 -9.95 -17.63
N ALA A 482 -0.21 -10.45 -16.45
CA ALA A 482 0.88 -11.42 -16.33
C ALA A 482 0.50 -12.81 -16.87
N VAL A 483 -0.80 -13.11 -16.96
CA VAL A 483 -1.32 -14.39 -17.46
C VAL A 483 -1.84 -14.32 -18.90
N GLN A 484 -1.68 -13.20 -19.60
CA GLN A 484 -1.97 -13.08 -21.02
C GLN A 484 -0.84 -13.73 -21.83
N ASP A 485 -1.19 -14.41 -22.92
CA ASP A 485 -0.20 -14.95 -23.87
C ASP A 485 0.15 -13.86 -24.90
N ALA A 486 0.90 -12.87 -24.43
CA ALA A 486 1.25 -11.69 -25.20
C ALA A 486 2.71 -11.30 -24.98
N ILE A 487 3.33 -10.72 -26.00
CA ILE A 487 4.65 -10.09 -25.94
C ILE A 487 4.44 -8.59 -26.08
N SER A 488 5.18 -7.82 -25.30
CA SER A 488 5.18 -6.36 -25.34
C SER A 488 6.60 -5.85 -25.14
N TYR A 489 6.85 -4.60 -25.54
CA TYR A 489 8.18 -4.00 -25.52
C TYR A 489 8.30 -2.87 -24.50
N LEU A 490 9.46 -2.86 -23.82
CA LEU A 490 9.85 -1.85 -22.86
C LEU A 490 10.76 -0.81 -23.52
N GLY A 491 10.15 0.22 -24.10
CA GLY A 491 10.93 1.34 -24.64
C GLY A 491 11.75 1.04 -25.90
N GLY A 492 12.08 -0.23 -26.19
CA GLY A 492 12.86 -0.62 -27.35
C GLY A 492 12.87 -2.11 -27.61
N GLY A 493 13.42 -2.55 -28.74
CA GLY A 493 13.41 -3.95 -29.19
C GLY A 493 14.23 -4.91 -28.35
N TYR A 494 15.18 -4.42 -27.53
CA TYR A 494 16.01 -5.26 -26.68
C TYR A 494 15.30 -5.79 -25.45
N SER A 495 14.27 -5.14 -24.92
CA SER A 495 13.59 -5.53 -23.69
C SER A 495 12.14 -5.93 -23.96
N GLU A 496 11.85 -7.22 -23.88
CA GLU A 496 10.53 -7.81 -24.09
C GLU A 496 9.87 -8.20 -22.78
N ILE A 497 8.54 -8.07 -22.71
CA ILE A 497 7.72 -8.60 -21.62
C ILE A 497 6.88 -9.72 -22.16
N HIS A 498 7.02 -10.88 -21.57
CA HIS A 498 6.26 -12.06 -21.89
C HIS A 498 5.24 -12.37 -20.81
N GLY A 499 3.99 -12.55 -21.18
CA GLY A 499 2.99 -13.13 -20.30
C GLY A 499 3.23 -14.62 -20.05
N ASN A 500 2.60 -15.15 -18.99
CA ASN A 500 2.67 -16.57 -18.63
C ASN A 500 1.29 -17.10 -18.24
N PRO A 501 0.54 -17.71 -19.19
CA PRO A 501 -0.81 -18.25 -18.93
C PRO A 501 -0.86 -19.35 -17.86
N PHE A 502 0.29 -19.98 -17.58
CA PHE A 502 0.42 -21.11 -16.65
C PHE A 502 0.79 -20.72 -15.23
N LEU A 503 0.82 -19.42 -14.91
CA LEU A 503 1.09 -18.97 -13.56
C LEU A 503 0.08 -19.53 -12.56
N LYS A 504 0.62 -20.09 -11.48
CA LYS A 504 -0.14 -20.59 -10.33
C LYS A 504 -0.30 -19.48 -9.30
N PRO A 505 -1.43 -19.44 -8.58
CA PRO A 505 -1.51 -18.64 -7.38
C PRO A 505 -0.50 -19.11 -6.33
N ALA A 506 0.22 -18.15 -5.73
CA ALA A 506 1.13 -18.43 -4.63
C ALA A 506 0.34 -18.69 -3.34
N GLN A 507 0.81 -19.63 -2.49
CA GLN A 507 0.21 -19.95 -1.19
C GLN A 507 1.19 -19.65 -0.06
N GLU A 508 0.81 -18.78 0.85
CA GLU A 508 1.61 -18.38 2.00
C GLU A 508 1.03 -18.91 3.31
N TYR A 509 1.91 -19.39 4.19
CA TYR A 509 1.62 -19.71 5.58
C TYR A 509 2.62 -18.96 6.45
N GLN A 510 2.10 -18.18 7.41
CA GLN A 510 2.94 -17.42 8.32
C GLN A 510 2.56 -17.63 9.76
N LEU A 511 3.57 -17.86 10.60
CA LEU A 511 3.48 -17.81 12.05
C LEU A 511 4.11 -16.52 12.54
N GLN A 512 3.40 -15.78 13.39
CA GLN A 512 3.85 -14.50 13.92
C GLN A 512 3.59 -14.38 15.41
N LEU A 513 4.56 -13.85 16.13
CA LEU A 513 4.44 -13.43 17.53
C LEU A 513 4.64 -11.92 17.63
N THR A 514 3.67 -11.21 18.21
CA THR A 514 3.76 -9.77 18.47
C THR A 514 3.64 -9.52 19.99
N HIS A 515 4.53 -8.70 20.52
CA HIS A 515 4.48 -8.23 21.89
C HIS A 515 4.36 -6.70 21.91
N ILE A 516 3.30 -6.20 22.59
CA ILE A 516 3.11 -4.78 22.86
C ILE A 516 3.41 -4.52 24.32
N LEU A 517 4.33 -3.63 24.59
CA LEU A 517 4.79 -3.25 25.91
C LEU A 517 4.36 -1.83 26.24
N LYS A 518 3.64 -1.63 27.35
CA LYS A 518 3.14 -0.33 27.84
C LYS A 518 2.27 0.42 26.81
N SER A 519 1.52 -0.29 25.97
CA SER A 519 0.76 0.28 24.84
C SER A 519 1.59 1.20 23.92
N LYS A 520 2.91 1.06 23.91
CA LYS A 520 3.84 2.00 23.28
C LYS A 520 4.88 1.30 22.42
N TYR A 521 5.57 0.28 22.95
CA TYR A 521 6.63 -0.43 22.26
C TYR A 521 6.07 -1.68 21.59
N ILE A 522 6.44 -1.92 20.34
CA ILE A 522 5.96 -3.08 19.57
C ILE A 522 7.16 -3.89 19.10
N PHE A 523 7.14 -5.17 19.42
CA PHE A 523 8.13 -6.15 18.98
C PHE A 523 7.40 -7.26 18.25
N SER A 524 7.85 -7.64 17.07
CA SER A 524 7.29 -8.74 16.30
C SER A 524 8.40 -9.66 15.79
N ALA A 525 8.09 -10.96 15.73
CA ALA A 525 8.90 -11.96 15.06
C ALA A 525 8.00 -12.83 14.21
N TRP A 526 8.44 -13.22 13.02
CA TRP A 526 7.66 -14.04 12.10
C TRP A 526 8.52 -15.03 11.33
N PHE A 527 7.85 -16.08 10.87
CA PHE A 527 8.35 -16.99 9.85
C PHE A 527 7.25 -17.22 8.83
N ALA A 528 7.56 -17.04 7.54
CA ALA A 528 6.67 -17.25 6.42
C ALA A 528 7.26 -18.27 5.45
N HIS A 529 6.39 -19.10 4.88
CA HIS A 529 6.70 -20.01 3.78
C HIS A 529 5.68 -19.81 2.68
N THR A 530 6.12 -19.41 1.50
CA THR A 530 5.29 -19.19 0.31
C THR A 530 5.63 -20.22 -0.73
N LYS A 531 4.70 -21.11 -1.00
CA LYS A 531 4.79 -22.11 -2.07
C LYS A 531 4.34 -21.48 -3.40
N ASP A 532 4.92 -21.93 -4.52
CA ASP A 532 4.65 -21.41 -5.87
C ASP A 532 4.78 -19.88 -5.94
N TYR A 533 5.78 -19.31 -5.25
CA TYR A 533 6.01 -17.87 -5.16
C TYR A 533 6.17 -17.26 -6.55
N SER A 534 5.32 -16.29 -6.90
CA SER A 534 5.35 -15.65 -8.22
C SER A 534 6.13 -14.34 -8.17
N THR A 535 7.12 -14.20 -9.04
CA THR A 535 7.90 -12.98 -9.18
C THR A 535 8.25 -12.70 -10.64
N GLN A 536 8.35 -11.42 -11.00
CA GLN A 536 8.85 -11.02 -12.31
C GLN A 536 10.36 -11.22 -12.33
N THR A 537 10.84 -11.96 -13.32
CA THR A 537 12.25 -12.22 -13.56
C THR A 537 12.71 -11.50 -14.82
N LEU A 538 14.02 -11.27 -14.93
CA LEU A 538 14.68 -10.87 -16.17
C LEU A 538 15.60 -11.99 -16.58
N TYR A 539 15.60 -12.35 -17.85
CA TYR A 539 16.49 -13.34 -18.45
C TYR A 539 17.05 -12.82 -19.77
N GLN A 540 18.38 -12.79 -19.90
CA GLN A 540 19.06 -12.53 -21.16
C GLN A 540 19.05 -13.83 -21.99
N SER A 541 18.35 -13.83 -23.11
CA SER A 541 18.20 -15.01 -23.96
C SER A 541 19.56 -15.46 -24.52
N SER A 542 19.85 -16.77 -24.44
CA SER A 542 21.04 -17.34 -25.08
C SER A 542 20.88 -17.50 -26.59
N GLU A 543 19.66 -17.41 -27.14
CA GLU A 543 19.37 -17.64 -28.56
C GLU A 543 19.37 -16.36 -29.40
N ARG A 544 18.96 -15.25 -28.80
CA ARG A 544 18.84 -13.94 -29.48
C ARG A 544 19.15 -12.79 -28.52
N LEU A 545 19.52 -11.64 -29.07
CA LEU A 545 19.96 -10.47 -28.32
C LEU A 545 18.77 -9.72 -27.71
N VAL A 546 18.07 -10.33 -26.75
CA VAL A 546 16.94 -9.75 -26.04
C VAL A 546 16.94 -10.10 -24.56
N GLU A 547 16.45 -9.19 -23.76
CA GLU A 547 16.11 -9.39 -22.35
C GLU A 547 14.62 -9.70 -22.24
N ILE A 548 14.27 -10.80 -21.59
CA ILE A 548 12.91 -11.27 -21.41
C ILE A 548 12.48 -11.02 -19.96
N TYR A 549 11.50 -10.17 -19.76
CA TYR A 549 10.82 -10.00 -18.49
C TYR A 549 9.61 -10.93 -18.45
N LYS A 550 9.59 -11.86 -17.50
CA LYS A 550 8.51 -12.83 -17.38
C LYS A 550 8.23 -13.16 -15.92
N HIS A 551 6.94 -13.28 -15.55
CA HIS A 551 6.56 -13.83 -14.28
C HIS A 551 6.73 -15.34 -14.28
N LEU A 552 7.45 -15.87 -13.29
CA LEU A 552 7.63 -17.30 -13.06
C LEU A 552 7.18 -17.65 -11.64
N ASN A 553 6.74 -18.91 -11.45
CA ASN A 553 6.54 -19.44 -10.10
C ASN A 553 7.84 -20.12 -9.66
N PHE A 554 8.43 -19.63 -8.59
CA PHE A 554 9.52 -20.31 -7.91
C PHE A 554 8.97 -21.43 -7.03
N ASN A 555 9.76 -22.47 -6.78
CA ASN A 555 9.35 -23.58 -5.92
C ASN A 555 8.85 -23.06 -4.56
N TYR A 556 9.63 -22.17 -3.95
CA TYR A 556 9.21 -21.47 -2.72
C TYR A 556 10.04 -20.23 -2.42
N GLN A 557 9.45 -19.39 -1.57
CA GLN A 557 10.12 -18.34 -0.82
C GLN A 557 9.94 -18.58 0.68
N GLN A 558 10.99 -18.40 1.47
CA GLN A 558 10.93 -18.42 2.94
C GLN A 558 11.47 -17.11 3.50
N GLN A 559 10.84 -16.61 4.54
CA GLN A 559 11.28 -15.43 5.26
C GLN A 559 11.19 -15.66 6.77
N ALA A 560 12.22 -15.29 7.51
CA ALA A 560 12.16 -15.12 8.95
C ALA A 560 12.58 -13.69 9.30
N GLY A 561 11.85 -13.04 10.18
CA GLY A 561 12.15 -11.66 10.49
C GLY A 561 11.82 -11.26 11.91
N VAL A 562 12.44 -10.17 12.34
CA VAL A 562 12.18 -9.49 13.60
C VAL A 562 12.00 -8.01 13.36
N GLN A 563 11.11 -7.38 14.11
CA GLN A 563 10.84 -5.95 14.05
C GLN A 563 10.70 -5.36 15.44
N ALA A 564 11.21 -4.15 15.63
CA ALA A 564 11.01 -3.34 16.82
C ALA A 564 10.56 -1.93 16.43
N SER A 565 9.47 -1.45 17.03
CA SER A 565 9.04 -0.04 16.95
C SER A 565 9.10 0.58 18.33
N ILE A 566 9.98 1.57 18.48
CA ILE A 566 10.40 2.16 19.75
C ILE A 566 10.15 3.67 19.70
N PRO A 567 8.95 4.14 20.08
CA PRO A 567 8.70 5.57 20.23
C PRO A 567 9.28 6.06 21.56
N PHE A 568 9.90 7.24 21.55
CA PHE A 568 10.42 7.92 22.74
C PHE A 568 10.25 9.42 22.63
N ASP A 569 10.06 10.06 23.79
CA ASP A 569 9.86 11.49 23.89
C ASP A 569 11.03 12.12 24.66
N ILE A 570 11.61 13.20 24.15
CA ILE A 570 12.57 14.01 24.88
C ILE A 570 11.86 15.30 25.29
N LYS A 571 11.50 15.37 26.58
CA LYS A 571 10.67 16.45 27.12
C LYS A 571 9.37 16.61 26.30
N ARG A 572 8.95 17.86 26.02
CA ARG A 572 7.73 18.18 25.26
C ARG A 572 8.00 18.73 23.86
N TRP A 573 9.26 18.81 23.46
CA TRP A 573 9.65 19.43 22.20
C TRP A 573 10.08 18.44 21.12
N LEU A 574 10.45 17.20 21.49
CA LEU A 574 10.86 16.18 20.55
C LEU A 574 10.10 14.88 20.82
N ASN A 575 9.38 14.41 19.82
CA ASN A 575 8.83 13.06 19.73
C ASN A 575 9.61 12.30 18.67
N SER A 576 10.12 11.14 19.01
CA SER A 576 10.91 10.29 18.13
C SER A 576 10.34 8.88 18.04
N ARG A 577 10.50 8.23 16.89
CA ARG A 577 10.16 6.84 16.68
C ARG A 577 11.28 6.15 15.90
N LEU A 578 11.90 5.14 16.51
CA LEU A 578 12.86 4.25 15.85
C LEU A 578 12.17 2.95 15.48
N THR A 579 12.24 2.58 14.20
CA THR A 579 11.80 1.28 13.70
C THR A 579 13.00 0.53 13.16
N LEU A 580 13.21 -0.69 13.65
CA LEU A 580 14.27 -1.59 13.22
C LEU A 580 13.63 -2.87 12.68
N ILE A 581 14.09 -3.35 11.53
CA ILE A 581 13.62 -4.59 10.90
C ILE A 581 14.85 -5.39 10.48
N GLY A 582 14.90 -6.66 10.85
CA GLY A 582 15.88 -7.61 10.35
C GLY A 582 15.15 -8.77 9.67
N VAL A 583 15.59 -9.16 8.48
CA VAL A 583 14.95 -10.22 7.69
C VAL A 583 16.02 -11.19 7.18
N TRP A 584 15.79 -12.47 7.38
CA TRP A 584 16.39 -13.54 6.62
C TRP A 584 15.45 -13.94 5.49
N HIS A 585 15.95 -14.08 4.28
CA HIS A 585 15.20 -14.32 3.07
C HIS A 585 15.87 -15.44 2.26
N HIS A 586 15.08 -16.42 1.82
CA HIS A 586 15.55 -17.54 1.01
C HIS A 586 14.53 -17.81 -0.11
N GLU A 587 15.03 -17.85 -1.33
CA GLU A 587 14.27 -18.14 -2.55
C GLU A 587 14.93 -19.30 -3.29
N LYS A 588 14.11 -20.23 -3.77
CA LYS A 588 14.58 -21.39 -4.53
C LYS A 588 13.66 -21.69 -5.71
N ASP A 589 14.29 -21.98 -6.85
CA ASP A 589 13.66 -22.54 -8.02
C ASP A 589 14.61 -23.54 -8.72
N ASP A 590 14.09 -24.71 -9.06
CA ASP A 590 14.87 -25.75 -9.75
C ASP A 590 14.77 -25.60 -11.27
N ASP A 591 13.82 -24.81 -11.76
CA ASP A 591 13.42 -24.65 -13.18
C ASP A 591 13.55 -23.20 -13.69
N PHE A 592 14.39 -22.37 -13.05
CA PHE A 592 14.59 -20.99 -13.48
C PHE A 592 15.35 -20.97 -14.81
N TRP A 593 14.61 -20.98 -15.92
CA TRP A 593 15.16 -21.07 -17.26
C TRP A 593 16.16 -22.25 -17.39
N ASP A 594 17.45 -21.95 -17.59
CA ASP A 594 18.56 -22.90 -17.65
C ASP A 594 19.53 -22.79 -16.47
N ILE A 595 19.20 -21.99 -15.46
CA ILE A 595 20.09 -21.62 -14.36
C ILE A 595 19.49 -22.05 -13.01
N PRO A 596 20.14 -22.94 -12.23
CA PRO A 596 19.67 -23.28 -10.89
C PRO A 596 19.61 -22.04 -9.99
N PHE A 597 18.46 -21.77 -9.42
CA PHE A 597 18.22 -20.60 -8.58
C PHE A 597 18.11 -21.00 -7.11
N ASN A 598 19.02 -20.55 -6.29
CA ASN A 598 19.01 -20.78 -4.85
C ASN A 598 19.73 -19.61 -4.15
N ARG A 599 18.96 -18.69 -3.58
CA ARG A 599 19.51 -17.46 -3.00
C ARG A 599 19.08 -17.29 -1.55
N ASN A 600 20.01 -16.91 -0.72
CA ASN A 600 19.86 -16.73 0.71
C ASN A 600 20.57 -15.46 1.17
N ILE A 601 19.86 -14.56 1.88
CA ILE A 601 20.42 -13.31 2.37
C ILE A 601 19.77 -12.89 3.70
N CYS A 602 20.57 -12.20 4.53
CA CYS A 602 20.06 -11.41 5.65
C CYS A 602 20.21 -9.92 5.35
N TYR A 603 19.16 -9.14 5.61
CA TYR A 603 19.21 -7.69 5.46
C TYR A 603 18.50 -6.99 6.62
N GLY A 604 18.84 -5.72 6.83
CA GLY A 604 18.25 -4.88 7.85
C GLY A 604 17.75 -3.55 7.29
N ILE A 605 16.69 -3.02 7.92
CA ILE A 605 16.13 -1.69 7.66
C ILE A 605 16.03 -0.95 8.99
N ALA A 606 16.44 0.32 9.01
CA ALA A 606 16.27 1.21 10.14
C ALA A 606 15.57 2.49 9.67
N VAL A 607 14.52 2.92 10.37
CA VAL A 607 13.81 4.17 10.13
C VAL A 607 13.78 4.97 11.43
N LEU A 608 14.23 6.22 11.38
CA LEU A 608 14.15 7.15 12.50
C LEU A 608 13.34 8.37 12.09
N THR A 609 12.21 8.57 12.73
CA THR A 609 11.36 9.76 12.56
C THR A 609 11.47 10.64 13.81
N ASN A 610 11.83 11.90 13.64
CA ASN A 610 11.94 12.89 14.69
C ASN A 610 11.00 14.06 14.41
N THR A 611 10.07 14.35 15.32
CA THR A 611 9.14 15.47 15.22
C THR A 611 9.44 16.48 16.31
N PHE A 612 9.95 17.64 15.91
CA PHE A 612 10.28 18.76 16.77
C PHE A 612 9.09 19.73 16.86
N THR A 613 8.58 19.97 18.05
CA THR A 613 7.58 21.02 18.30
C THR A 613 8.32 22.35 18.48
N LEU A 614 8.37 23.17 17.42
CA LEU A 614 9.06 24.46 17.42
C LEU A 614 8.22 25.53 18.13
N SER A 615 6.89 25.48 17.97
CA SER A 615 5.94 26.36 18.64
C SER A 615 4.61 25.65 18.85
N LYS A 616 3.87 26.03 19.90
CA LYS A 616 2.49 25.54 20.14
C LYS A 616 1.45 26.56 19.70
N LYS A 617 1.80 27.83 19.67
CA LYS A 617 0.96 28.95 19.22
C LYS A 617 1.86 29.97 18.50
N PRO A 618 1.88 29.95 17.16
CA PRO A 618 1.18 29.05 16.24
C PRO A 618 1.66 27.59 16.34
N ASP A 619 0.84 26.62 15.89
CA ASP A 619 1.25 25.21 15.85
C ASP A 619 2.28 24.99 14.72
N LEU A 620 3.55 24.94 15.09
CA LEU A 620 4.68 24.81 14.17
C LEU A 620 5.53 23.60 14.55
N LYS A 621 5.67 22.66 13.61
CA LYS A 621 6.42 21.42 13.83
C LYS A 621 7.33 21.11 12.65
N LEU A 622 8.55 20.66 12.96
CA LEU A 622 9.51 20.14 11.99
C LEU A 622 9.61 18.62 12.16
N THR A 623 9.42 17.88 11.09
CA THR A 623 9.63 16.42 11.06
C THR A 623 10.83 16.11 10.18
N LEU A 624 11.76 15.32 10.73
CA LEU A 624 12.89 14.76 10.01
C LEU A 624 12.76 13.23 10.03
N THR A 625 12.78 12.60 8.86
CA THR A 625 12.74 11.14 8.73
C THR A 625 13.96 10.67 7.96
N GLY A 626 14.76 9.84 8.62
CA GLY A 626 15.84 9.09 7.99
C GLY A 626 15.52 7.60 7.94
N MET A 627 15.91 6.93 6.87
CA MET A 627 15.76 5.48 6.74
C MET A 627 17.08 4.85 6.24
N ALA A 628 17.47 3.64 6.62
CA ALA A 628 18.59 2.82 6.17
C ALA A 628 18.17 1.41 5.78
N ARG A 629 18.75 0.95 4.70
CA ARG A 629 18.68 -0.46 4.32
C ARG A 629 20.06 -0.99 3.94
N SER A 630 20.41 -2.13 4.48
CA SER A 630 21.59 -2.86 4.04
C SER A 630 21.39 -3.45 2.63
N LYS A 631 22.39 -4.08 2.07
CA LYS A 631 22.24 -4.88 0.83
C LYS A 631 21.09 -5.88 1.01
N ALA A 632 20.30 -6.09 -0.05
CA ALA A 632 19.18 -7.02 -0.10
C ALA A 632 19.12 -7.73 -1.46
N THR A 633 18.20 -8.68 -1.61
CA THR A 633 17.88 -9.30 -2.89
C THR A 633 16.35 -9.27 -3.11
N GLN A 634 15.96 -9.27 -4.35
CA GLN A 634 14.57 -9.44 -4.77
C GLN A 634 14.58 -10.31 -6.02
N GLY A 635 14.14 -11.57 -5.90
CA GLY A 635 14.30 -12.53 -6.98
C GLY A 635 15.74 -12.58 -7.45
N ILE A 636 15.95 -12.36 -8.73
CA ILE A 636 17.27 -12.36 -9.36
C ILE A 636 18.11 -11.09 -9.09
N TYR A 637 17.51 -10.00 -8.58
CA TYR A 637 18.18 -8.71 -8.43
C TYR A 637 18.97 -8.61 -7.13
N ASP A 638 20.22 -8.19 -7.22
CA ASP A 638 21.02 -7.68 -6.12
C ASP A 638 20.72 -6.20 -5.93
N LEU A 639 20.31 -5.84 -4.73
CA LEU A 639 19.98 -4.47 -4.37
C LEU A 639 21.09 -3.93 -3.42
N PRO A 640 21.90 -2.95 -3.82
CA PRO A 640 22.88 -2.35 -2.94
C PRO A 640 22.23 -1.70 -1.71
N SER A 641 23.04 -1.42 -0.68
CA SER A 641 22.60 -0.59 0.44
C SER A 641 22.18 0.78 -0.08
N SER A 642 21.14 1.33 0.54
CA SER A 642 20.62 2.62 0.15
C SER A 642 20.09 3.44 1.32
N GLY A 643 19.92 4.76 1.17
CA GLY A 643 19.62 5.69 2.21
C GLY A 643 19.04 7.08 1.84
N TYR A 644 17.92 7.67 2.55
CA TYR A 644 17.42 9.05 2.37
C TYR A 644 17.09 9.79 3.66
N VAL A 645 17.02 11.07 3.57
CA VAL A 645 16.51 11.94 4.62
C VAL A 645 15.42 12.83 4.04
N ASN A 646 14.26 12.81 4.68
CA ASN A 646 13.13 13.68 4.37
C ASN A 646 12.98 14.75 5.47
N ALA A 647 12.55 15.95 5.08
CA ALA A 647 12.16 17.01 6.03
C ALA A 647 10.76 17.52 5.67
N ALA A 648 9.98 17.86 6.69
CA ALA A 648 8.69 18.50 6.52
C ALA A 648 8.42 19.51 7.64
N LEU A 649 7.94 20.70 7.28
CA LEU A 649 7.53 21.75 8.19
C LEU A 649 6.02 21.92 8.11
N ARG A 650 5.32 21.64 9.22
CA ARG A 650 3.87 21.78 9.36
C ARG A 650 3.55 23.04 10.15
N TYR A 651 2.69 23.89 9.58
CA TYR A 651 2.18 25.11 10.19
C TYR A 651 0.66 25.06 10.28
N GLY A 652 0.13 24.97 11.50
CA GLY A 652 -1.31 24.98 11.77
C GLY A 652 -1.77 26.37 12.22
N PHE A 653 -2.84 26.90 11.63
CA PHE A 653 -3.41 28.21 11.93
C PHE A 653 -4.96 28.18 11.86
N ALA A 654 -5.62 29.33 11.97
CA ALA A 654 -7.07 29.44 12.01
C ALA A 654 -7.71 28.51 13.07
N LYS A 655 -7.14 28.44 14.29
CA LYS A 655 -7.56 27.53 15.38
C LYS A 655 -7.52 26.05 15.00
N GLY A 656 -6.56 25.65 14.16
CA GLY A 656 -6.35 24.27 13.70
C GLY A 656 -7.22 23.87 12.50
N LYS A 657 -7.99 24.78 11.91
CA LYS A 657 -8.80 24.52 10.71
C LYS A 657 -7.99 24.60 9.42
N ALA A 658 -6.86 25.28 9.43
CA ALA A 658 -5.98 25.43 8.28
C ALA A 658 -4.60 24.86 8.59
N ILE A 659 -4.05 24.10 7.67
CA ILE A 659 -2.72 23.48 7.76
C ILE A 659 -1.95 23.77 6.47
N LEU A 660 -0.74 24.27 6.62
CA LEU A 660 0.23 24.41 5.53
C LEU A 660 1.41 23.46 5.83
N ASN A 661 1.73 22.59 4.88
CA ASN A 661 2.93 21.75 4.94
C ASN A 661 3.91 22.16 3.84
N LEU A 662 5.17 22.34 4.22
CA LEU A 662 6.30 22.43 3.30
C LEU A 662 7.12 21.16 3.49
N TYR A 663 7.53 20.50 2.43
CA TYR A 663 8.31 19.29 2.55
C TYR A 663 9.41 19.20 1.48
N CYS A 664 10.45 18.45 1.84
CA CYS A 664 11.52 18.04 0.94
C CYS A 664 11.79 16.55 1.15
N ASN A 665 11.53 15.75 0.14
CA ASN A 665 11.83 14.33 0.12
C ASN A 665 13.19 14.12 -0.52
N ASP A 666 13.98 13.21 0.08
CA ASP A 666 15.33 12.88 -0.33
C ASP A 666 16.22 14.11 -0.52
N ILE A 667 16.44 14.82 0.58
CA ILE A 667 17.20 16.09 0.62
C ILE A 667 18.56 15.99 -0.06
N PHE A 668 19.20 14.82 0.03
CA PHE A 668 20.57 14.59 -0.44
C PHE A 668 20.64 13.88 -1.80
N GLU A 669 19.48 13.52 -2.40
CA GLU A 669 19.42 12.75 -3.65
C GLU A 669 20.20 11.42 -3.57
N THR A 670 20.12 10.77 -2.41
CA THR A 670 20.79 9.51 -2.13
C THR A 670 19.92 8.30 -2.39
N GLY A 671 18.69 8.54 -2.83
CA GLY A 671 17.66 7.57 -3.15
C GLY A 671 17.85 6.80 -4.44
N GLN A 672 19.03 6.85 -5.01
CA GLN A 672 19.35 6.12 -6.22
C GLN A 672 19.16 4.62 -6.05
N ILE A 673 18.47 3.99 -7.01
CA ILE A 673 18.31 2.53 -7.08
C ILE A 673 19.24 2.03 -8.18
N LYS A 674 20.04 1.03 -7.85
CA LYS A 674 21.01 0.42 -8.76
C LYS A 674 20.91 -1.10 -8.68
N PRO A 675 19.80 -1.72 -9.13
CA PRO A 675 19.67 -3.17 -9.14
C PRO A 675 20.66 -3.78 -10.11
N ARG A 676 21.23 -4.89 -9.71
CA ARG A 676 22.20 -5.65 -10.50
C ARG A 676 21.74 -7.09 -10.60
N ILE A 677 21.99 -7.68 -11.75
CA ILE A 677 21.86 -9.11 -11.95
C ILE A 677 23.27 -9.61 -12.24
N ARG A 678 23.75 -10.52 -11.40
CA ARG A 678 25.03 -11.23 -11.59
C ARG A 678 24.80 -12.67 -11.19
N PHE A 679 24.27 -13.44 -12.13
CA PHE A 679 23.82 -14.77 -11.85
C PHE A 679 23.99 -15.67 -13.09
N GLY A 680 24.88 -16.68 -13.03
CA GLY A 680 25.23 -17.49 -14.20
C GLY A 680 25.77 -16.64 -15.35
N THR A 681 25.16 -16.78 -16.52
CA THR A 681 25.45 -15.99 -17.73
C THR A 681 24.82 -14.59 -17.73
N GLN A 682 23.95 -14.30 -16.75
CA GLN A 682 23.17 -13.08 -16.66
C GLN A 682 23.99 -11.96 -16.01
N ASN A 683 24.15 -10.84 -16.70
CA ASN A 683 24.90 -9.70 -16.18
C ASN A 683 24.27 -8.38 -16.67
N VAL A 684 23.46 -7.75 -15.81
CA VAL A 684 22.76 -6.49 -16.09
C VAL A 684 22.89 -5.57 -14.89
N THR A 685 23.14 -4.30 -15.13
CA THR A 685 23.08 -3.22 -14.14
C THR A 685 22.17 -2.13 -14.68
N ASN A 686 21.17 -1.73 -13.89
CA ASN A 686 20.34 -0.56 -14.15
C ASN A 686 20.62 0.49 -13.07
N ASP A 687 20.95 1.71 -13.46
CA ASP A 687 21.21 2.83 -12.58
C ASP A 687 20.08 3.87 -12.75
N TYR A 688 19.10 3.85 -11.85
CA TYR A 688 17.95 4.76 -11.90
C TYR A 688 18.29 6.07 -11.20
N ALA A 689 18.28 7.18 -11.93
CA ALA A 689 18.49 8.50 -11.36
C ALA A 689 17.43 8.83 -10.29
N CYS A 690 17.87 9.44 -9.21
CA CYS A 690 17.01 9.94 -8.14
C CYS A 690 16.95 11.47 -8.19
N PHE A 691 15.77 12.03 -7.95
CA PHE A 691 15.54 13.47 -7.93
C PHE A 691 14.88 13.87 -6.61
N ARG A 692 15.41 14.90 -5.99
CA ARG A 692 14.78 15.55 -4.82
C ARG A 692 13.38 16.04 -5.19
N GLU A 693 12.44 15.86 -4.27
CA GLU A 693 11.08 16.41 -4.42
C GLU A 693 10.84 17.48 -3.35
N ILE A 694 10.51 18.68 -3.78
CA ILE A 694 10.10 19.79 -2.89
C ILE A 694 8.62 20.06 -3.15
N GLY A 695 7.86 20.31 -2.09
CA GLY A 695 6.44 20.59 -2.27
C GLY A 695 5.82 21.37 -1.14
N VAL A 696 4.62 21.85 -1.43
CA VAL A 696 3.75 22.55 -0.50
C VAL A 696 2.35 21.97 -0.60
N SER A 697 1.70 21.75 0.55
CA SER A 697 0.27 21.41 0.58
C SER A 697 -0.46 22.34 1.55
N PHE A 698 -1.73 22.58 1.22
CA PHE A 698 -2.65 23.38 2.00
C PHE A 698 -3.96 22.62 2.20
N THR A 699 -4.43 22.55 3.45
CA THR A 699 -5.70 21.94 3.86
C THR A 699 -6.54 22.95 4.63
N TYR A 700 -7.83 23.05 4.30
CA TYR A 700 -8.80 23.89 5.01
C TYR A 700 -10.12 23.17 5.23
#